data_c479c8640ce6371218616d8e5e42b878
#
_entry.id   c479c8640ce6371218616d8e5e42b878
#
_cell.length_a   1.000
_cell.length_b   1.000
_cell.length_c   1.000
_cell.angle_alpha   90.00
_cell.angle_beta   90.00
_cell.angle_gamma   90.00
#
_symmetry.space_group_name_H-M   'P 1'
#
loop_
_entity.id
_entity.type
_entity.pdbx_description
1 polymer ?
#
loop_
_entity_poly.entity_id
_entity_poly.type
_entity_poly.pdbx_seq_one_letter_code
_entity_poly.pdbx_strand_id
1 'polypeptide(L)'
;LNGRPKVFAHFGTNQWSNGAEQFEMKARTSAVAGDSTVWFDLDVSVPSKAVILDFVFSDGNGAYDNNNRGDFHVPVAGANEMLERSRIESCIKIYAKLRLEREEEDRLEELRQAERTKLKKIAKVKAAELTAKQRAHVLFTIPEFPKAGEPFKLCYNPKNTTLKDATGVSVVGGWNRWNHEHALPITKLSPDPSCKADSQDYFSVELTSPKDAFMFDFVFCDQDGNNYDNRNRLDYHLPIAGGINSDGSKAAEKPMHVMSVAVEMAPIAKVGGLGDVVTSLSLAVEAEGHRVEVVLPKYDCMKYDLIDDLKEEKGFEWGGTYNHVYSGTVEGVKTFFIDPDNGMFKVGMVYGTDYLSIPMTDQERFGFFSKAALEWMLQSGRNPDIIHIHDWQTAPVAKFLAEDYAPYGLDNPKVIFTIHNLHYGQALIADAMNNCAIATTVSRTYAKEIAHEGCVNPNLHKLHGVVNGIDPDIWDPRNDKFLPQFFGEDEVIPGKAAARQALCSRSNLYNNPEVPMIGVVTRLTHQKGIHLIKRAIYRALERGCQVCLLGSAPDEKVQKEFEEMAHQLKQEHYNTAALHLFYDETMSHFIYSGADMILVPSMFEPCGLSQLIAMRYGTVPVVRRTGGLADTVFDVEHDHAKAAWEGMTPNGFSFDGTDEGSIDYALDRGIDMFYNDIDAFRKLQANCMSQDWSWNRPAIEYIELFHAARKA
;
A
#
# COMPACT_ATOMS: atom_id res chain seq x y z
N LEU A 1 -11.35 26.11 24.84
CA LEU A 1 -12.71 26.59 24.48
C LEU A 1 -12.82 28.13 24.34
N ASN A 2 -11.67 28.82 24.17
CA ASN A 2 -11.62 30.27 24.08
C ASN A 2 -12.45 30.82 22.89
N GLY A 3 -13.33 31.81 23.17
CA GLY A 3 -14.18 32.45 22.13
C GLY A 3 -15.43 31.67 21.72
N ARG A 4 -15.77 30.58 22.38
CA ARG A 4 -16.99 29.82 22.10
C ARG A 4 -18.23 30.50 22.71
N PRO A 5 -19.36 30.57 22.01
CA PRO A 5 -20.58 31.23 22.47
C PRO A 5 -21.33 30.42 23.54
N LYS A 6 -21.13 29.11 23.59
CA LYS A 6 -21.71 28.20 24.57
C LYS A 6 -20.65 27.25 25.08
N VAL A 7 -20.73 26.94 26.37
CA VAL A 7 -19.88 25.97 27.07
C VAL A 7 -20.76 25.02 27.86
N PHE A 8 -20.46 23.74 27.81
CA PHE A 8 -21.09 22.68 28.57
C PHE A 8 -20.07 22.09 29.54
N ALA A 9 -20.49 21.84 30.75
CA ALA A 9 -19.74 21.04 31.72
C ALA A 9 -20.27 19.59 31.68
N HIS A 10 -19.39 18.65 31.50
CA HIS A 10 -19.65 17.24 31.76
C HIS A 10 -19.16 16.97 33.18
N PHE A 11 -20.06 16.55 34.04
CA PHE A 11 -19.85 16.46 35.48
C PHE A 11 -20.04 15.03 35.97
N GLY A 12 -19.14 14.55 36.76
CA GLY A 12 -19.20 13.26 37.44
C GLY A 12 -18.66 13.34 38.86
N THR A 13 -18.67 12.24 39.58
CA THR A 13 -18.13 12.16 40.93
C THR A 13 -17.31 10.90 41.15
N ASN A 14 -16.34 10.96 42.08
CA ASN A 14 -15.57 9.83 42.53
C ASN A 14 -14.90 9.05 41.37
N GLN A 15 -14.14 9.76 40.53
CA GLN A 15 -13.46 9.23 39.35
C GLN A 15 -14.45 8.69 38.30
N TRP A 16 -15.47 9.47 38.00
CA TRP A 16 -16.52 9.12 37.02
C TRP A 16 -17.29 7.84 37.37
N SER A 17 -17.16 7.31 38.60
CA SER A 17 -17.79 6.05 39.01
C SER A 17 -19.33 6.03 38.92
N ASN A 18 -19.95 7.20 38.90
CA ASN A 18 -21.42 7.39 38.84
C ASN A 18 -21.87 7.85 37.42
N GLY A 19 -20.99 7.77 36.41
CA GLY A 19 -21.30 8.30 35.08
C GLY A 19 -21.06 9.80 34.94
N ALA A 20 -21.38 10.34 33.77
CA ALA A 20 -21.27 11.77 33.46
C ALA A 20 -22.64 12.35 33.12
N GLU A 21 -22.94 13.52 33.67
CA GLU A 21 -24.10 14.33 33.29
C GLU A 21 -23.60 15.60 32.59
N GLN A 22 -24.31 16.04 31.56
CA GLN A 22 -23.97 17.23 30.78
C GLN A 22 -24.91 18.40 31.14
N PHE A 23 -24.30 19.56 31.42
CA PHE A 23 -25.01 20.78 31.78
C PHE A 23 -24.55 21.95 30.92
N GLU A 24 -25.46 22.76 30.38
CA GLU A 24 -25.11 24.02 29.71
C GLU A 24 -24.78 25.08 30.77
N MET A 25 -23.62 25.72 30.66
CA MET A 25 -23.13 26.75 31.57
C MET A 25 -23.69 28.13 31.17
N LYS A 26 -23.97 28.98 32.17
CA LYS A 26 -24.46 30.35 31.94
C LYS A 26 -23.29 31.32 31.79
N ALA A 27 -23.26 32.05 30.67
CA ALA A 27 -22.25 33.07 30.46
C ALA A 27 -22.48 34.29 31.40
N ARG A 28 -21.39 34.78 32.01
CA ARG A 28 -21.35 35.97 32.84
C ARG A 28 -20.18 36.87 32.45
N THR A 29 -20.41 38.14 32.23
CA THR A 29 -19.35 39.12 32.02
C THR A 29 -18.64 39.45 33.33
N SER A 30 -17.33 39.75 33.26
CA SER A 30 -16.58 40.18 34.42
C SER A 30 -17.20 41.44 35.07
N ALA A 31 -17.26 41.46 36.41
CA ALA A 31 -17.73 42.62 37.16
C ALA A 31 -16.63 43.72 37.28
N VAL A 32 -15.44 43.49 36.80
CA VAL A 32 -14.30 44.43 36.84
C VAL A 32 -14.38 45.35 35.64
N ALA A 33 -14.42 46.65 35.86
CA ALA A 33 -14.47 47.65 34.79
C ALA A 33 -13.19 47.59 33.93
N GLY A 34 -13.41 47.36 32.62
CA GLY A 34 -12.34 47.24 31.64
C GLY A 34 -11.89 45.81 31.32
N ASP A 35 -12.40 44.80 32.02
CA ASP A 35 -12.15 43.38 31.72
C ASP A 35 -13.25 42.81 30.79
N SER A 36 -12.88 42.45 29.56
CA SER A 36 -13.78 41.83 28.58
C SER A 36 -13.87 40.32 28.71
N THR A 37 -13.35 39.73 29.77
CA THR A 37 -13.36 38.27 29.98
C THR A 37 -14.80 37.79 30.23
N VAL A 38 -15.20 36.77 29.50
CA VAL A 38 -16.47 36.07 29.68
C VAL A 38 -16.24 34.84 30.54
N TRP A 39 -16.91 34.81 31.67
CA TRP A 39 -16.93 33.65 32.57
C TRP A 39 -18.19 32.83 32.35
N PHE A 40 -18.09 31.53 32.61
CA PHE A 40 -19.23 30.63 32.55
C PHE A 40 -19.43 30.00 33.92
N ASP A 41 -20.65 30.11 34.44
CA ASP A 41 -21.03 29.63 35.78
C ASP A 41 -22.00 28.46 35.64
N LEU A 42 -21.88 27.49 36.54
CA LEU A 42 -22.81 26.37 36.69
C LEU A 42 -23.02 26.05 38.17
N ASP A 43 -24.28 26.04 38.63
CA ASP A 43 -24.67 25.54 39.95
C ASP A 43 -24.96 24.03 39.84
N VAL A 44 -24.25 23.22 40.58
CA VAL A 44 -24.48 21.78 40.62
C VAL A 44 -24.78 21.32 42.04
N SER A 45 -25.72 20.38 42.17
CA SER A 45 -25.99 19.71 43.43
C SER A 45 -24.98 18.60 43.66
N VAL A 46 -24.17 18.73 44.69
CA VAL A 46 -23.14 17.73 45.01
C VAL A 46 -23.79 16.57 45.77
N PRO A 47 -23.72 15.33 45.26
CA PRO A 47 -24.24 14.18 45.98
C PRO A 47 -23.60 14.00 47.35
N SER A 48 -24.36 13.58 48.37
CA SER A 48 -23.88 13.44 49.76
C SER A 48 -22.74 12.40 49.92
N LYS A 49 -22.53 11.54 48.93
CA LYS A 49 -21.48 10.53 48.88
C LYS A 49 -20.30 10.94 48.01
N ALA A 50 -20.33 12.13 47.43
CA ALA A 50 -19.22 12.61 46.60
C ALA A 50 -18.04 13.03 47.45
N VAL A 51 -16.88 12.55 47.10
CA VAL A 51 -15.58 12.83 47.71
C VAL A 51 -14.76 13.76 46.83
N ILE A 52 -14.88 13.57 45.53
CA ILE A 52 -14.26 14.38 44.49
C ILE A 52 -15.25 14.66 43.38
N LEU A 53 -15.20 15.84 42.82
CA LEU A 53 -15.96 16.23 41.64
C LEU A 53 -15.03 16.15 40.44
N ASP A 54 -15.46 15.44 39.42
CA ASP A 54 -14.74 15.25 38.17
C ASP A 54 -15.49 15.98 37.06
N PHE A 55 -14.80 16.80 36.28
CA PHE A 55 -15.46 17.46 35.16
C PHE A 55 -14.50 17.79 34.00
N VAL A 56 -15.08 17.89 32.83
CA VAL A 56 -14.47 18.42 31.59
C VAL A 56 -15.43 19.42 30.97
N PHE A 57 -14.93 20.33 30.17
CA PHE A 57 -15.75 21.30 29.47
C PHE A 57 -15.77 20.98 27.97
N SER A 58 -16.89 21.29 27.31
CA SER A 58 -17.03 21.16 25.87
C SER A 58 -17.80 22.33 25.25
N ASP A 59 -17.69 22.47 23.93
CA ASP A 59 -18.55 23.42 23.17
C ASP A 59 -19.85 22.78 22.64
N GLY A 60 -20.09 21.51 22.95
CA GLY A 60 -21.21 20.74 22.44
C GLY A 60 -21.08 20.26 21.00
N ASN A 61 -19.95 20.59 20.31
CA ASN A 61 -19.67 20.28 18.89
C ASN A 61 -18.36 19.55 18.70
N GLY A 62 -17.88 18.84 19.73
CA GLY A 62 -16.71 17.98 19.65
C GLY A 62 -15.39 18.60 20.16
N ALA A 63 -15.34 19.89 20.48
CA ALA A 63 -14.17 20.47 21.15
C ALA A 63 -14.30 20.34 22.68
N TYR A 64 -13.23 19.83 23.32
CA TYR A 64 -13.16 19.62 24.76
C TYR A 64 -11.99 20.38 25.38
N ASP A 65 -12.19 20.85 26.63
CA ASP A 65 -11.13 21.24 27.53
C ASP A 65 -11.18 20.27 28.72
N ASN A 66 -10.22 19.39 28.75
CA ASN A 66 -10.06 18.33 29.73
C ASN A 66 -8.72 18.39 30.45
N ASN A 67 -8.19 19.60 30.66
CA ASN A 67 -6.91 19.80 31.35
C ASN A 67 -5.77 18.94 30.74
N ASN A 68 -5.62 18.99 29.42
CA ASN A 68 -4.64 18.17 28.68
C ASN A 68 -4.77 16.66 28.93
N ARG A 69 -5.99 16.14 28.85
CA ARG A 69 -6.39 14.75 29.12
C ARG A 69 -6.28 14.31 30.60
N GLY A 70 -6.08 15.26 31.51
CA GLY A 70 -6.00 14.98 32.93
C GLY A 70 -7.30 15.24 33.70
N ASP A 71 -8.35 15.66 33.00
CA ASP A 71 -9.63 16.15 33.54
C ASP A 71 -9.49 17.19 34.69
N PHE A 72 -10.58 17.76 35.16
CA PHE A 72 -10.57 18.65 36.31
C PHE A 72 -11.14 17.92 37.50
N HIS A 73 -10.49 18.03 38.65
CA HIS A 73 -10.89 17.37 39.89
C HIS A 73 -10.95 18.36 41.05
N VAL A 74 -12.08 18.42 41.72
CA VAL A 74 -12.29 19.30 42.90
C VAL A 74 -12.66 18.46 44.10
N PRO A 75 -11.93 18.48 45.19
CA PRO A 75 -12.28 17.76 46.41
C PRO A 75 -13.51 18.40 47.07
N VAL A 76 -14.40 17.56 47.60
CA VAL A 76 -15.63 17.97 48.31
C VAL A 76 -15.35 18.10 49.81
N ALA A 77 -15.57 19.30 50.35
CA ALA A 77 -15.42 19.54 51.79
C ALA A 77 -16.62 18.99 52.59
N GLY A 78 -16.35 18.33 53.72
CA GLY A 78 -17.39 17.91 54.66
C GLY A 78 -17.77 16.46 54.71
N ALA A 79 -17.13 15.59 53.85
CA ALA A 79 -17.23 14.17 53.99
C ALA A 79 -16.18 13.67 54.99
N ASN A 80 -16.40 12.54 55.69
CA ASN A 80 -15.65 11.98 56.83
C ASN A 80 -14.10 12.10 56.72
N GLU A 81 -13.51 13.06 57.43
CA GLU A 81 -12.24 13.72 57.12
C GLU A 81 -10.98 12.86 57.02
N MET A 82 -10.92 11.73 57.68
CA MET A 82 -9.69 10.92 57.73
C MET A 82 -9.56 9.82 56.66
N LEU A 83 -10.62 9.17 56.30
CA LEU A 83 -10.67 8.16 55.22
C LEU A 83 -10.62 8.82 53.85
N GLU A 84 -11.03 10.06 53.74
CA GLU A 84 -11.14 10.83 52.52
C GLU A 84 -9.87 11.48 52.08
N ARG A 85 -9.09 12.05 52.98
CA ARG A 85 -7.72 12.57 52.68
C ARG A 85 -6.83 11.47 52.09
N SER A 86 -6.87 10.28 52.67
CA SER A 86 -6.09 9.14 52.15
C SER A 86 -6.54 8.68 50.77
N ARG A 87 -7.88 8.71 50.48
CA ARG A 87 -8.41 8.40 49.17
C ARG A 87 -8.10 9.46 48.13
N ILE A 88 -8.25 10.73 48.46
CA ILE A 88 -7.93 11.89 47.59
C ILE A 88 -6.43 11.89 47.27
N GLU A 89 -5.56 11.71 48.25
CA GLU A 89 -4.12 11.61 48.02
C GLU A 89 -3.75 10.40 47.15
N SER A 90 -4.43 9.27 47.31
CA SER A 90 -4.25 8.08 46.47
C SER A 90 -4.70 8.34 45.05
N CYS A 91 -5.84 8.99 44.83
CA CYS A 91 -6.35 9.38 43.54
C CYS A 91 -5.39 10.35 42.84
N ILE A 92 -4.94 11.39 43.50
CA ILE A 92 -3.96 12.36 42.96
C ILE A 92 -2.68 11.64 42.50
N LYS A 93 -2.18 10.69 43.31
CA LYS A 93 -1.00 9.88 42.93
C LYS A 93 -1.23 9.01 41.73
N ILE A 94 -2.41 8.37 41.62
CA ILE A 94 -2.78 7.55 40.47
C ILE A 94 -2.87 8.40 39.20
N TYR A 95 -3.53 9.56 39.26
CA TYR A 95 -3.63 10.48 38.13
C TYR A 95 -2.28 11.05 37.71
N ALA A 96 -1.44 11.42 38.66
CA ALA A 96 -0.09 11.89 38.37
C ALA A 96 0.74 10.80 37.68
N LYS A 97 0.59 9.54 38.09
CA LYS A 97 1.24 8.40 37.45
C LYS A 97 0.72 8.17 36.02
N LEU A 98 -0.60 8.13 35.81
CA LEU A 98 -1.23 7.95 34.50
C LEU A 98 -0.87 9.09 33.52
N ARG A 99 -0.74 10.32 34.03
CA ARG A 99 -0.29 11.45 33.23
C ARG A 99 1.16 11.29 32.78
N LEU A 100 2.06 10.87 33.65
CA LEU A 100 3.46 10.61 33.32
C LEU A 100 3.58 9.45 32.31
N GLU A 101 2.77 8.39 32.46
CA GLU A 101 2.73 7.28 31.52
C GLU A 101 2.28 7.75 30.12
N ARG A 102 1.26 8.62 30.03
CA ARG A 102 0.83 9.22 28.75
C ARG A 102 1.87 10.15 28.14
N GLU A 103 2.47 11.04 28.93
CA GLU A 103 3.53 11.93 28.46
C GLU A 103 4.73 11.14 27.90
N GLU A 104 5.04 9.98 28.47
CA GLU A 104 6.08 9.08 27.98
C GLU A 104 5.63 8.35 26.71
N GLU A 105 4.36 7.89 26.62
CA GLU A 105 3.79 7.29 25.40
C GLU A 105 3.79 8.29 24.24
N ASP A 106 3.35 9.52 24.45
CA ASP A 106 3.34 10.59 23.44
C ASP A 106 4.77 10.91 22.97
N ARG A 107 5.74 10.97 23.89
CA ARG A 107 7.15 11.18 23.57
C ARG A 107 7.74 10.03 22.75
N LEU A 108 7.42 8.80 23.09
CA LEU A 108 7.84 7.62 22.34
C LEU A 108 7.24 7.59 20.94
N GLU A 109 5.98 8.02 20.79
CA GLU A 109 5.34 8.09 19.48
C GLU A 109 5.95 9.18 18.60
N GLU A 110 6.28 10.36 19.14
CA GLU A 110 7.02 11.40 18.42
C GLU A 110 8.39 10.92 17.93
N LEU A 111 9.13 10.19 18.78
CA LEU A 111 10.41 9.59 18.40
C LEU A 111 10.25 8.55 17.28
N ARG A 112 9.22 7.70 17.36
CA ARG A 112 8.90 6.70 16.32
C ARG A 112 8.57 7.38 14.99
N GLN A 113 7.77 8.45 14.99
CA GLN A 113 7.42 9.18 13.77
C GLN A 113 8.63 9.87 13.14
N ALA A 114 9.54 10.43 13.95
CA ALA A 114 10.78 11.01 13.46
C ALA A 114 11.69 9.94 12.85
N GLU A 115 11.79 8.76 13.46
CA GLU A 115 12.56 7.63 12.93
C GLU A 115 11.93 7.05 11.64
N ARG A 116 10.60 6.91 11.59
CA ARG A 116 9.86 6.54 10.37
C ARG A 116 10.19 7.49 9.22
N THR A 117 10.15 8.80 9.46
CA THR A 117 10.45 9.79 8.42
C THR A 117 11.87 9.66 7.91
N LYS A 118 12.83 9.39 8.82
CA LYS A 118 14.23 9.13 8.45
C LYS A 118 14.38 7.86 7.62
N LEU A 119 13.72 6.78 8.03
CA LEU A 119 13.74 5.49 7.32
C LEU A 119 13.11 5.59 5.94
N LYS A 120 11.98 6.32 5.78
CA LYS A 120 11.36 6.59 4.48
C LYS A 120 12.32 7.33 3.53
N LYS A 121 13.09 8.30 4.02
CA LYS A 121 14.11 8.98 3.20
C LYS A 121 15.23 8.02 2.78
N ILE A 122 15.71 7.18 3.67
CA ILE A 122 16.73 6.17 3.36
C ILE A 122 16.19 5.14 2.34
N ALA A 123 14.95 4.69 2.50
CA ALA A 123 14.32 3.77 1.58
C ALA A 123 14.19 4.34 0.17
N LYS A 124 13.81 5.63 0.03
CA LYS A 124 13.77 6.31 -1.27
C LYS A 124 15.15 6.37 -1.95
N VAL A 125 16.21 6.65 -1.21
CA VAL A 125 17.58 6.65 -1.75
C VAL A 125 17.98 5.25 -2.20
N LYS A 126 17.75 4.22 -1.37
CA LYS A 126 18.02 2.82 -1.73
C LYS A 126 17.22 2.38 -2.98
N ALA A 127 15.96 2.78 -3.10
CA ALA A 127 15.12 2.48 -4.28
C ALA A 127 15.69 3.13 -5.56
N ALA A 128 16.15 4.37 -5.46
CA ALA A 128 16.80 5.06 -6.58
C ALA A 128 18.11 4.37 -7.00
N GLU A 129 18.96 4.00 -6.05
CA GLU A 129 20.19 3.23 -6.29
C GLU A 129 19.91 1.87 -6.93
N LEU A 130 18.89 1.15 -6.46
CA LEU A 130 18.48 -0.12 -7.03
C LEU A 130 18.00 0.04 -8.47
N THR A 131 17.19 1.07 -8.73
CA THR A 131 16.73 1.39 -10.09
C THR A 131 17.89 1.72 -11.02
N ALA A 132 18.89 2.46 -10.54
CA ALA A 132 20.11 2.75 -11.30
C ALA A 132 20.92 1.47 -11.60
N LYS A 133 21.09 0.58 -10.61
CA LYS A 133 21.77 -0.71 -10.79
C LYS A 133 21.09 -1.60 -11.83
N GLN A 134 19.77 -1.71 -11.78
CA GLN A 134 18.99 -2.49 -12.76
C GLN A 134 19.09 -1.91 -14.17
N ARG A 135 19.03 -0.60 -14.28
CA ARG A 135 19.20 0.10 -15.55
C ARG A 135 20.62 -0.01 -16.11
N ALA A 136 21.61 -0.20 -15.25
CA ALA A 136 23.04 -0.24 -15.65
C ALA A 136 23.42 -1.36 -16.63
N HIS A 137 22.56 -2.38 -16.83
CA HIS A 137 22.74 -3.39 -17.89
C HIS A 137 22.43 -2.85 -19.29
N VAL A 138 21.65 -1.77 -19.36
CA VAL A 138 21.27 -1.10 -20.61
C VAL A 138 21.93 0.27 -20.70
N LEU A 139 21.81 1.08 -19.66
CA LEU A 139 22.37 2.42 -19.62
C LEU A 139 22.73 2.87 -18.19
N PHE A 140 23.72 3.74 -18.09
CA PHE A 140 24.08 4.46 -16.88
C PHE A 140 24.77 5.78 -17.22
N THR A 141 24.96 6.65 -16.24
CA THR A 141 25.67 7.92 -16.38
C THR A 141 26.88 8.02 -15.47
N ILE A 142 27.84 8.86 -15.87
CA ILE A 142 29.00 9.22 -15.06
C ILE A 142 29.04 10.77 -14.98
N PRO A 143 28.76 11.38 -13.81
CA PRO A 143 28.39 10.76 -12.52
C PRO A 143 27.02 10.06 -12.59
N GLU A 144 26.77 9.15 -11.66
CA GLU A 144 25.51 8.36 -11.57
C GLU A 144 24.28 9.26 -11.47
N PHE A 145 24.39 10.39 -10.77
CA PHE A 145 23.36 11.43 -10.65
C PHE A 145 23.85 12.73 -11.28
N PRO A 146 23.52 12.99 -12.57
CA PRO A 146 23.90 14.21 -13.26
C PRO A 146 23.32 15.47 -12.61
N LYS A 147 24.05 16.58 -12.72
CA LYS A 147 23.60 17.89 -12.21
C LYS A 147 23.35 18.89 -13.34
N ALA A 148 22.38 19.75 -13.11
CA ALA A 148 22.02 20.79 -14.06
C ALA A 148 23.19 21.75 -14.33
N GLY A 149 23.43 22.03 -15.61
CA GLY A 149 24.52 22.86 -16.08
C GLY A 149 25.90 22.21 -16.04
N GLU A 150 26.03 20.97 -15.60
CA GLU A 150 27.30 20.25 -15.55
C GLU A 150 27.37 19.17 -16.67
N PRO A 151 28.58 18.85 -17.18
CA PRO A 151 28.76 17.78 -18.15
C PRO A 151 28.62 16.41 -17.45
N PHE A 152 28.07 15.45 -18.19
CA PHE A 152 28.00 14.04 -17.79
C PHE A 152 28.19 13.13 -18.99
N LYS A 153 28.67 11.93 -18.77
CA LYS A 153 28.81 10.89 -19.78
C LYS A 153 27.59 9.95 -19.70
N LEU A 154 26.90 9.77 -20.83
CA LEU A 154 25.85 8.76 -20.99
C LEU A 154 26.46 7.51 -21.62
N CYS A 155 26.36 6.36 -20.94
CA CYS A 155 26.82 5.06 -21.42
C CYS A 155 25.62 4.16 -21.73
N TYR A 156 25.63 3.53 -22.91
CA TYR A 156 24.53 2.71 -23.40
C TYR A 156 25.03 1.39 -23.99
N ASN A 157 24.34 0.27 -23.66
CA ASN A 157 24.62 -1.05 -24.21
C ASN A 157 23.44 -1.51 -25.09
N PRO A 158 23.54 -1.43 -26.42
CA PRO A 158 22.46 -1.83 -27.32
C PRO A 158 22.16 -3.34 -27.30
N LYS A 159 23.11 -4.21 -26.92
CA LYS A 159 22.95 -5.67 -26.97
C LYS A 159 21.78 -6.20 -26.13
N ASN A 160 21.43 -5.46 -25.10
CA ASN A 160 20.32 -5.80 -24.21
C ASN A 160 18.99 -5.11 -24.60
N THR A 161 18.88 -4.60 -25.82
CA THR A 161 17.75 -3.79 -26.28
C THR A 161 17.27 -4.20 -27.68
N THR A 162 16.31 -3.49 -28.23
CA THR A 162 15.81 -3.64 -29.60
C THR A 162 16.89 -3.33 -30.64
N LEU A 163 17.95 -2.58 -30.27
CA LEU A 163 19.07 -2.19 -31.15
C LEU A 163 20.25 -3.16 -31.07
N LYS A 164 20.08 -4.38 -30.61
CA LYS A 164 21.14 -5.38 -30.39
C LYS A 164 22.02 -5.67 -31.63
N ASP A 165 21.46 -5.53 -32.81
CA ASP A 165 22.12 -5.81 -34.09
C ASP A 165 22.60 -4.51 -34.77
N ALA A 166 22.48 -3.35 -34.17
CA ALA A 166 22.89 -2.08 -34.73
C ALA A 166 24.41 -1.91 -34.71
N THR A 167 24.98 -1.50 -35.83
CA THR A 167 26.42 -1.25 -35.98
C THR A 167 26.87 0.10 -35.41
N GLY A 168 25.96 1.00 -35.21
CA GLY A 168 26.17 2.30 -34.56
C GLY A 168 24.86 2.81 -33.97
N VAL A 169 24.99 3.58 -32.92
CA VAL A 169 23.83 4.09 -32.16
C VAL A 169 23.94 5.59 -31.93
N SER A 170 22.79 6.24 -31.90
CA SER A 170 22.66 7.66 -31.62
C SER A 170 21.61 7.88 -30.53
N VAL A 171 21.69 8.98 -29.80
CA VAL A 171 20.68 9.45 -28.85
C VAL A 171 19.96 10.67 -29.40
N VAL A 172 18.67 10.72 -29.20
CA VAL A 172 17.79 11.88 -29.45
C VAL A 172 17.08 12.20 -28.17
N GLY A 173 17.05 13.43 -27.74
CA GLY A 173 16.45 13.77 -26.46
C GLY A 173 15.97 15.19 -26.35
N GLY A 174 15.34 15.43 -25.22
CA GLY A 174 14.88 16.72 -24.74
C GLY A 174 15.03 16.80 -23.23
N TRP A 175 14.55 17.86 -22.65
CA TRP A 175 14.63 18.10 -21.22
C TRP A 175 13.25 18.40 -20.65
N ASN A 176 13.09 18.17 -19.35
CA ASN A 176 11.89 18.61 -18.61
C ASN A 176 10.60 18.04 -19.21
N ARG A 177 10.56 16.74 -19.41
CA ARG A 177 9.45 15.99 -20.03
C ARG A 177 9.19 16.41 -21.48
N TRP A 178 10.27 16.62 -22.25
CA TRP A 178 10.24 17.09 -23.62
C TRP A 178 9.67 18.51 -23.81
N ASN A 179 9.52 19.28 -22.73
CA ASN A 179 8.90 20.62 -22.79
C ASN A 179 9.92 21.77 -22.80
N HIS A 180 11.22 21.47 -22.71
CA HIS A 180 12.25 22.49 -22.74
C HIS A 180 12.50 22.99 -24.18
N GLU A 181 12.79 24.30 -24.33
CA GLU A 181 13.05 24.91 -25.65
C GLU A 181 14.29 24.34 -26.36
N HIS A 182 15.28 23.87 -25.61
CA HIS A 182 16.49 23.24 -26.15
C HIS A 182 16.32 21.72 -26.19
N ALA A 183 16.18 21.18 -27.40
CA ALA A 183 16.22 19.73 -27.62
C ALA A 183 17.66 19.26 -27.86
N LEU A 184 17.96 18.02 -27.52
CA LEU A 184 19.19 17.34 -27.92
C LEU A 184 18.99 16.80 -29.35
N PRO A 185 19.71 17.30 -30.36
CA PRO A 185 19.63 16.74 -31.71
C PRO A 185 20.19 15.31 -31.75
N ILE A 186 19.97 14.61 -32.85
CA ILE A 186 20.54 13.28 -33.07
C ILE A 186 22.04 13.35 -32.84
N THR A 187 22.51 12.72 -31.76
CA THR A 187 23.92 12.75 -31.34
C THR A 187 24.48 11.34 -31.33
N LYS A 188 25.53 11.11 -32.11
CA LYS A 188 26.16 9.78 -32.25
C LYS A 188 26.92 9.40 -30.97
N LEU A 189 26.75 8.15 -30.55
CA LEU A 189 27.58 7.56 -29.52
C LEU A 189 28.78 6.85 -30.14
N SER A 190 29.92 6.87 -29.45
CA SER A 190 31.15 6.16 -29.84
C SER A 190 31.34 4.92 -28.97
N PRO A 191 31.89 3.82 -29.52
CA PRO A 191 32.27 2.67 -28.70
C PRO A 191 33.19 3.09 -27.56
N ASP A 192 32.86 2.69 -26.33
CA ASP A 192 33.65 3.07 -25.15
C ASP A 192 33.77 1.90 -24.16
N PRO A 193 34.83 1.09 -24.30
CA PRO A 193 35.11 -0.01 -23.37
C PRO A 193 35.33 0.44 -21.93
N SER A 194 35.69 1.71 -21.71
CA SER A 194 35.92 2.25 -20.35
C SER A 194 34.65 2.45 -19.55
N CYS A 195 33.48 2.41 -20.17
CA CYS A 195 32.20 2.52 -19.46
C CYS A 195 31.99 1.37 -18.44
N LYS A 196 32.44 0.14 -18.78
CA LYS A 196 32.60 -0.99 -17.85
C LYS A 196 33.82 -1.79 -18.18
N ALA A 197 34.65 -2.04 -17.18
CA ALA A 197 35.99 -2.67 -17.36
C ALA A 197 35.95 -4.05 -18.03
N ASP A 198 34.83 -4.75 -18.00
CA ASP A 198 34.68 -6.14 -18.45
C ASP A 198 33.84 -6.29 -19.73
N SER A 199 33.41 -5.19 -20.37
CA SER A 199 32.51 -5.25 -21.52
C SER A 199 32.91 -4.24 -22.60
N GLN A 200 33.06 -4.73 -23.83
CA GLN A 200 33.32 -3.92 -25.02
C GLN A 200 32.01 -3.46 -25.70
N ASP A 201 30.86 -3.68 -25.07
CA ASP A 201 29.55 -3.54 -25.68
C ASP A 201 28.91 -2.17 -25.44
N TYR A 202 29.62 -1.29 -24.73
CA TYR A 202 29.09 0.05 -24.40
C TYR A 202 29.53 1.09 -25.41
N PHE A 203 28.58 1.96 -25.72
CA PHE A 203 28.79 3.20 -26.45
C PHE A 203 28.58 4.37 -25.49
N SER A 204 29.25 5.48 -25.70
CA SER A 204 29.10 6.65 -24.87
C SER A 204 29.06 7.97 -25.64
N VAL A 205 28.53 8.98 -24.98
CA VAL A 205 28.56 10.38 -25.42
C VAL A 205 28.65 11.29 -24.19
N GLU A 206 29.38 12.40 -24.30
CA GLU A 206 29.37 13.45 -23.29
C GLU A 206 28.30 14.47 -23.63
N LEU A 207 27.47 14.79 -22.64
CA LEU A 207 26.35 15.71 -22.73
C LEU A 207 26.44 16.75 -21.62
N THR A 208 25.89 17.93 -21.87
CA THR A 208 25.72 18.97 -20.84
C THR A 208 24.25 19.35 -20.76
N SER A 209 23.68 19.28 -19.57
CA SER A 209 22.28 19.65 -19.37
C SER A 209 22.10 21.17 -19.27
N PRO A 210 20.92 21.72 -19.62
CA PRO A 210 20.53 23.08 -19.26
C PRO A 210 20.60 23.32 -17.75
N LYS A 211 20.77 24.58 -17.34
CA LYS A 211 20.85 24.95 -15.91
C LYS A 211 19.52 24.79 -15.16
N ASP A 212 18.43 24.82 -15.87
CA ASP A 212 17.05 24.63 -15.40
C ASP A 212 16.50 23.23 -15.72
N ALA A 213 17.37 22.27 -16.07
CA ALA A 213 16.96 20.90 -16.27
C ALA A 213 16.65 20.20 -14.92
N PHE A 214 15.50 19.55 -14.84
CA PHE A 214 15.18 18.59 -13.77
C PHE A 214 15.03 17.17 -14.27
N MET A 215 14.91 16.98 -15.61
CA MET A 215 14.78 15.68 -16.25
C MET A 215 15.45 15.69 -17.62
N PHE A 216 16.14 14.61 -17.97
CA PHE A 216 16.59 14.33 -19.34
C PHE A 216 15.72 13.20 -19.90
N ASP A 217 15.05 13.48 -21.01
CA ASP A 217 14.12 12.61 -21.71
C ASP A 217 14.71 12.23 -23.05
N PHE A 218 14.83 10.94 -23.38
CA PHE A 218 15.54 10.53 -24.60
C PHE A 218 15.16 9.14 -25.09
N VAL A 219 15.51 8.87 -26.32
CA VAL A 219 15.45 7.56 -26.96
C VAL A 219 16.76 7.30 -27.69
N PHE A 220 17.10 6.03 -27.90
CA PHE A 220 18.20 5.67 -28.78
C PHE A 220 17.67 5.26 -30.15
N CYS A 221 18.48 5.45 -31.18
CA CYS A 221 18.18 4.98 -32.51
C CYS A 221 19.43 4.37 -33.16
N ASP A 222 19.22 3.57 -34.21
CA ASP A 222 20.31 3.11 -35.05
C ASP A 222 20.93 4.28 -35.83
N GLN A 223 22.04 4.01 -36.51
CA GLN A 223 22.78 5.05 -37.24
C GLN A 223 21.94 5.71 -38.33
N ASP A 224 20.96 5.01 -38.88
CA ASP A 224 20.12 5.47 -39.99
C ASP A 224 18.80 6.12 -39.50
N GLY A 225 18.53 6.07 -38.21
CA GLY A 225 17.31 6.62 -37.59
C GLY A 225 16.03 5.85 -37.94
N ASN A 226 16.14 4.58 -38.36
CA ASN A 226 15.00 3.77 -38.75
C ASN A 226 14.45 2.90 -37.61
N ASN A 227 15.33 2.48 -36.72
CA ASN A 227 14.96 1.64 -35.57
C ASN A 227 15.23 2.40 -34.29
N TYR A 228 14.31 2.27 -33.34
CA TYR A 228 14.40 2.97 -32.06
C TYR A 228 14.35 2.01 -30.90
N ASP A 229 15.10 2.32 -29.85
CA ASP A 229 14.91 1.81 -28.52
C ASP A 229 14.31 2.92 -27.64
N ASN A 230 13.03 2.84 -27.43
CA ASN A 230 12.20 3.77 -26.65
C ASN A 230 11.47 3.07 -25.50
N ARG A 231 11.99 1.96 -25.00
CA ARG A 231 11.35 1.18 -23.90
C ARG A 231 9.87 0.90 -24.16
N ASN A 232 9.51 0.50 -25.38
CA ASN A 232 8.11 0.25 -25.75
C ASN A 232 7.21 1.48 -25.55
N ARG A 233 7.63 2.64 -26.10
CA ARG A 233 6.95 3.95 -26.06
C ARG A 233 6.98 4.67 -24.69
N LEU A 234 7.75 4.19 -23.72
CA LEU A 234 7.92 4.86 -22.43
C LEU A 234 9.06 5.89 -22.44
N ASP A 235 9.94 5.83 -23.44
CA ASP A 235 11.20 6.59 -23.49
C ASP A 235 12.13 6.30 -22.29
N TYR A 236 13.28 6.96 -22.26
CA TYR A 236 14.19 6.96 -21.13
C TYR A 236 14.10 8.29 -20.41
N HIS A 237 14.07 8.26 -19.10
CA HIS A 237 14.00 9.43 -18.23
C HIS A 237 15.09 9.35 -17.17
N LEU A 238 15.94 10.38 -17.11
CA LEU A 238 17.01 10.50 -16.11
C LEU A 238 16.79 11.78 -15.31
N PRO A 239 16.56 11.68 -13.99
CA PRO A 239 16.49 12.84 -13.11
C PRO A 239 17.80 13.65 -13.15
N ILE A 240 17.70 14.96 -13.24
CA ILE A 240 18.80 15.92 -13.20
C ILE A 240 18.69 16.71 -11.89
N ALA A 241 19.75 16.68 -11.10
CA ALA A 241 19.74 17.35 -9.80
C ALA A 241 20.11 18.84 -9.90
N GLY A 242 19.53 19.67 -9.02
CA GLY A 242 19.99 21.04 -8.82
C GLY A 242 19.56 22.05 -9.88
N GLY A 243 18.57 21.74 -10.72
CA GLY A 243 18.05 22.68 -11.72
C GLY A 243 17.47 23.95 -11.09
N ILE A 244 17.77 25.10 -11.69
CA ILE A 244 17.32 26.43 -11.24
C ILE A 244 16.75 27.19 -12.44
N ASN A 245 15.50 27.61 -12.34
CA ASN A 245 14.82 28.45 -13.33
C ASN A 245 15.44 29.85 -13.43
N SER A 246 15.12 30.59 -14.48
CA SER A 246 15.59 31.96 -14.71
C SER A 246 15.19 32.94 -13.61
N ASP A 247 14.10 32.65 -12.86
CA ASP A 247 13.64 33.45 -11.72
C ASP A 247 14.31 33.08 -10.39
N GLY A 248 15.25 32.11 -10.39
CA GLY A 248 15.96 31.63 -9.22
C GLY A 248 15.19 30.56 -8.41
N SER A 249 13.99 30.18 -8.85
CA SER A 249 13.26 29.08 -8.24
C SER A 249 13.86 27.73 -8.65
N LYS A 250 13.61 26.68 -7.81
CA LYS A 250 14.03 25.31 -8.13
C LYS A 250 13.23 24.80 -9.34
N ALA A 251 13.93 24.32 -10.36
CA ALA A 251 13.30 23.63 -11.45
C ALA A 251 12.77 22.26 -10.95
N ALA A 252 11.50 22.02 -11.17
CA ALA A 252 10.82 20.81 -10.74
C ALA A 252 9.66 20.49 -11.70
N GLU A 253 9.25 19.25 -11.68
CA GLU A 253 8.09 18.77 -12.42
C GLU A 253 6.81 19.44 -11.90
N LYS A 254 5.90 19.77 -12.82
CA LYS A 254 4.57 20.27 -12.43
C LYS A 254 3.74 19.08 -11.90
N PRO A 255 3.08 19.24 -10.74
CA PRO A 255 2.19 18.21 -10.23
C PRO A 255 1.11 17.83 -11.25
N MET A 256 0.94 16.52 -11.48
CA MET A 256 -0.22 15.98 -12.19
C MET A 256 -1.40 15.84 -11.24
N HIS A 257 -2.61 16.01 -11.76
CA HIS A 257 -3.83 15.64 -11.05
C HIS A 257 -4.30 14.26 -11.53
N VAL A 258 -4.24 13.28 -10.65
CA VAL A 258 -4.65 11.90 -10.88
C VAL A 258 -5.97 11.64 -10.14
N MET A 259 -6.99 11.21 -10.87
CA MET A 259 -8.27 10.77 -10.32
C MET A 259 -8.34 9.24 -10.39
N SER A 260 -8.27 8.56 -9.26
CA SER A 260 -8.45 7.11 -9.17
C SER A 260 -9.94 6.79 -9.01
N VAL A 261 -10.51 6.04 -9.96
CA VAL A 261 -11.90 5.56 -9.88
C VAL A 261 -11.86 4.08 -9.53
N ALA A 262 -12.31 3.74 -8.34
CA ALA A 262 -12.22 2.39 -7.79
C ALA A 262 -13.51 1.96 -7.09
N VAL A 263 -13.63 0.66 -6.79
CA VAL A 263 -14.75 0.10 -6.01
C VAL A 263 -14.31 -0.43 -4.65
N GLU A 264 -12.99 -0.54 -4.45
CA GLU A 264 -12.39 -0.90 -3.17
C GLU A 264 -11.34 0.13 -2.77
N MET A 265 -11.19 0.36 -1.46
CA MET A 265 -10.10 1.14 -0.86
C MET A 265 -9.86 0.66 0.57
N ALA A 266 -8.63 0.25 0.88
CA ALA A 266 -8.26 -0.09 2.24
C ALA A 266 -8.12 1.19 3.11
N PRO A 267 -8.46 1.14 4.40
CA PRO A 267 -9.06 0.03 5.15
C PRO A 267 -10.58 0.04 5.15
N ILE A 268 -11.24 1.00 4.47
CA ILE A 268 -12.66 1.32 4.62
C ILE A 268 -13.61 0.38 3.87
N ALA A 269 -13.21 -0.09 2.69
CA ALA A 269 -13.99 -0.97 1.81
C ALA A 269 -13.03 -1.92 1.09
N LYS A 270 -12.59 -2.98 1.76
CA LYS A 270 -11.57 -3.92 1.27
C LYS A 270 -12.12 -5.33 1.21
N VAL A 271 -12.00 -5.97 0.05
CA VAL A 271 -12.29 -7.40 -0.16
C VAL A 271 -11.03 -8.15 -0.58
N GLY A 272 -10.18 -7.51 -1.39
CA GLY A 272 -8.96 -8.10 -1.92
C GLY A 272 -7.78 -7.13 -1.96
N GLY A 273 -6.73 -7.53 -2.68
CA GLY A 273 -5.52 -6.72 -2.85
C GLY A 273 -5.75 -5.44 -3.66
N LEU A 274 -6.87 -5.32 -4.39
CA LEU A 274 -7.21 -4.12 -5.13
C LEU A 274 -7.33 -2.92 -4.19
N GLY A 275 -8.03 -3.09 -3.06
CA GLY A 275 -8.16 -2.02 -2.06
C GLY A 275 -6.82 -1.55 -1.50
N ASP A 276 -5.88 -2.46 -1.25
CA ASP A 276 -4.52 -2.11 -0.81
C ASP A 276 -3.78 -1.29 -1.86
N VAL A 277 -3.87 -1.70 -3.13
CA VAL A 277 -3.23 -0.99 -4.24
C VAL A 277 -3.78 0.43 -4.39
N VAL A 278 -5.10 0.60 -4.35
CA VAL A 278 -5.73 1.94 -4.50
C VAL A 278 -5.22 2.89 -3.44
N THR A 279 -5.17 2.48 -2.18
CA THR A 279 -4.68 3.32 -1.09
C THR A 279 -3.18 3.58 -1.19
N SER A 280 -2.38 2.51 -1.25
CA SER A 280 -0.93 2.62 -1.14
C SER A 280 -0.27 3.27 -2.36
N LEU A 281 -0.79 3.00 -3.58
CA LEU A 281 -0.32 3.68 -4.78
C LEU A 281 -0.67 5.17 -4.76
N SER A 282 -1.88 5.53 -4.30
CA SER A 282 -2.28 6.93 -4.16
C SER A 282 -1.35 7.70 -3.25
N LEU A 283 -1.07 7.14 -2.05
CA LEU A 283 -0.12 7.72 -1.10
C LEU A 283 1.30 7.86 -1.68
N ALA A 284 1.76 6.84 -2.42
CA ALA A 284 3.10 6.82 -2.97
C ALA A 284 3.25 7.84 -4.11
N VAL A 285 2.22 8.01 -4.96
CA VAL A 285 2.20 9.03 -6.03
C VAL A 285 2.12 10.44 -5.44
N GLU A 286 1.34 10.66 -4.36
CA GLU A 286 1.34 11.95 -3.63
C GLU A 286 2.69 12.25 -2.99
N ALA A 287 3.36 11.24 -2.45
CA ALA A 287 4.70 11.39 -1.86
C ALA A 287 5.78 11.78 -2.88
N GLU A 288 5.53 11.57 -4.18
CA GLU A 288 6.37 12.06 -5.29
C GLU A 288 5.96 13.47 -5.78
N GLY A 289 4.95 14.10 -5.15
CA GLY A 289 4.58 15.51 -5.38
C GLY A 289 3.41 15.70 -6.36
N HIS A 290 2.71 14.65 -6.74
CA HIS A 290 1.50 14.73 -7.55
C HIS A 290 0.25 14.83 -6.67
N ARG A 291 -0.86 15.28 -7.22
CA ARG A 291 -2.15 15.32 -6.52
C ARG A 291 -2.96 14.08 -6.89
N VAL A 292 -3.40 13.32 -5.90
CA VAL A 292 -4.28 12.17 -6.11
C VAL A 292 -5.62 12.40 -5.41
N GLU A 293 -6.70 12.10 -6.09
CA GLU A 293 -8.05 12.03 -5.53
C GLU A 293 -8.66 10.67 -5.89
N VAL A 294 -9.40 10.07 -4.95
CA VAL A 294 -10.06 8.77 -5.16
C VAL A 294 -11.56 8.97 -5.18
N VAL A 295 -12.27 8.26 -6.08
CA VAL A 295 -13.73 8.22 -6.13
C VAL A 295 -14.21 6.79 -5.92
N LEU A 296 -15.13 6.60 -4.98
CA LEU A 296 -15.71 5.32 -4.59
C LEU A 296 -17.23 5.36 -4.58
N PRO A 297 -17.93 4.24 -4.77
CA PRO A 297 -19.32 4.11 -4.33
C PRO A 297 -19.36 4.24 -2.80
N LYS A 298 -20.42 4.86 -2.26
CA LYS A 298 -20.64 4.92 -0.82
C LYS A 298 -21.44 3.70 -0.36
N TYR A 299 -20.72 2.69 0.15
CA TYR A 299 -21.37 1.48 0.68
C TYR A 299 -21.81 1.68 2.13
N ASP A 300 -22.89 1.00 2.52
CA ASP A 300 -23.35 0.95 3.92
C ASP A 300 -22.45 0.09 4.82
N CYS A 301 -21.66 -0.83 4.24
CA CYS A 301 -20.70 -1.66 4.94
C CYS A 301 -19.31 -1.03 5.17
N MET A 302 -19.10 0.25 4.78
CA MET A 302 -17.83 0.94 5.00
C MET A 302 -17.52 1.14 6.48
N LYS A 303 -16.24 1.11 6.83
CA LYS A 303 -15.74 1.50 8.16
C LYS A 303 -15.64 3.03 8.22
N TYR A 304 -16.77 3.68 8.51
CA TYR A 304 -16.89 5.13 8.50
C TYR A 304 -16.05 5.83 9.58
N ASP A 305 -15.75 5.14 10.66
CA ASP A 305 -14.89 5.59 11.76
C ASP A 305 -13.41 5.76 11.34
N LEU A 306 -13.03 5.22 10.18
CA LEU A 306 -11.71 5.37 9.58
C LEU A 306 -11.67 6.42 8.46
N ILE A 307 -12.67 7.26 8.33
CA ILE A 307 -12.74 8.36 7.35
C ILE A 307 -12.68 9.69 8.10
N ASP A 308 -11.56 10.37 7.97
CA ASP A 308 -11.40 11.69 8.58
C ASP A 308 -12.17 12.77 7.80
N ASP A 309 -12.70 13.78 8.50
CA ASP A 309 -13.37 14.96 7.94
C ASP A 309 -14.48 14.64 6.94
N LEU A 310 -15.23 13.53 7.16
CA LEU A 310 -16.32 13.14 6.28
C LEU A 310 -17.42 14.20 6.30
N LYS A 311 -17.72 14.78 5.14
CA LYS A 311 -18.75 15.80 4.97
C LYS A 311 -19.50 15.62 3.66
N GLU A 312 -20.75 16.07 3.63
CA GLU A 312 -21.53 16.14 2.40
C GLU A 312 -21.07 17.32 1.54
N GLU A 313 -20.92 17.07 0.25
CA GLU A 313 -20.63 18.03 -0.80
C GLU A 313 -21.87 18.27 -1.66
N LYS A 314 -21.79 19.18 -2.63
CA LYS A 314 -22.87 19.37 -3.59
C LYS A 314 -23.07 18.11 -4.42
N GLY A 315 -24.23 17.48 -4.31
CA GLY A 315 -24.64 16.37 -5.15
C GLY A 315 -25.15 16.82 -6.53
N PHE A 316 -25.60 15.85 -7.33
CA PHE A 316 -26.04 16.10 -8.70
C PHE A 316 -27.16 15.15 -9.13
N GLU A 317 -28.04 15.64 -10.02
CA GLU A 317 -29.09 14.86 -10.67
C GLU A 317 -28.50 14.17 -11.89
N TRP A 318 -28.59 12.83 -11.94
CA TRP A 318 -28.20 12.07 -13.10
C TRP A 318 -28.67 10.61 -13.00
N GLY A 319 -28.91 9.95 -14.15
CA GLY A 319 -29.31 8.55 -14.21
C GLY A 319 -30.69 8.27 -13.61
N GLY A 320 -31.57 9.27 -13.58
CA GLY A 320 -32.93 9.17 -13.02
C GLY A 320 -32.98 9.18 -11.49
N THR A 321 -31.90 9.56 -10.82
CA THR A 321 -31.81 9.65 -9.37
C THR A 321 -30.93 10.82 -8.96
N TYR A 322 -31.14 11.35 -7.75
CA TYR A 322 -30.20 12.27 -7.12
C TYR A 322 -29.01 11.47 -6.57
N ASN A 323 -27.79 11.98 -6.83
CA ASN A 323 -26.55 11.38 -6.38
C ASN A 323 -25.94 12.30 -5.32
N HIS A 324 -26.00 11.91 -4.05
CA HIS A 324 -25.30 12.58 -2.99
C HIS A 324 -23.79 12.33 -3.15
N VAL A 325 -23.01 13.36 -2.85
CA VAL A 325 -21.55 13.27 -2.87
C VAL A 325 -21.03 13.59 -1.49
N TYR A 326 -20.15 12.78 -1.00
CA TYR A 326 -19.44 13.02 0.25
C TYR A 326 -17.94 13.12 -0.03
N SER A 327 -17.24 13.87 0.78
CA SER A 327 -15.78 13.89 0.75
C SER A 327 -15.21 13.66 2.14
N GLY A 328 -14.06 13.01 2.19
CA GLY A 328 -13.31 12.77 3.42
C GLY A 328 -11.84 12.50 3.10
N THR A 329 -11.10 12.09 4.11
CA THR A 329 -9.71 11.69 3.98
C THR A 329 -9.55 10.27 4.51
N VAL A 330 -8.94 9.38 3.73
CA VAL A 330 -8.71 7.98 4.07
C VAL A 330 -7.20 7.75 4.04
N GLU A 331 -6.61 7.41 5.18
CA GLU A 331 -5.15 7.23 5.32
C GLU A 331 -4.33 8.42 4.76
N GLY A 332 -4.89 9.64 4.75
CA GLY A 332 -4.26 10.83 4.18
C GLY A 332 -4.68 11.16 2.76
N VAL A 333 -5.32 10.26 2.03
CA VAL A 333 -5.75 10.47 0.63
C VAL A 333 -7.12 11.12 0.57
N LYS A 334 -7.25 12.20 -0.21
CA LYS A 334 -8.55 12.85 -0.46
C LYS A 334 -9.48 11.92 -1.24
N THR A 335 -10.62 11.58 -0.65
CA THR A 335 -11.55 10.60 -1.19
C THR A 335 -12.96 11.16 -1.30
N PHE A 336 -13.64 10.83 -2.39
CA PHE A 336 -15.04 11.18 -2.67
C PHE A 336 -15.90 9.93 -2.74
N PHE A 337 -17.12 10.04 -2.28
CA PHE A 337 -18.07 8.94 -2.22
C PHE A 337 -19.36 9.34 -2.91
N ILE A 338 -19.82 8.52 -3.87
CA ILE A 338 -21.09 8.74 -4.60
C ILE A 338 -22.14 7.80 -4.02
N ASP A 339 -23.24 8.38 -3.52
CA ASP A 339 -24.38 7.70 -2.88
C ASP A 339 -25.68 8.03 -3.63
N PRO A 340 -26.08 7.24 -4.63
CA PRO A 340 -27.34 7.46 -5.33
C PRO A 340 -28.54 7.09 -4.44
N ASP A 341 -29.62 7.89 -4.48
CA ASP A 341 -30.84 7.70 -3.69
C ASP A 341 -31.59 6.39 -3.94
N ASN A 342 -31.30 5.75 -5.09
CA ASN A 342 -31.90 4.46 -5.43
C ASN A 342 -31.39 3.27 -4.60
N GLY A 343 -30.42 3.49 -3.72
CA GLY A 343 -29.95 2.51 -2.74
C GLY A 343 -29.10 1.36 -3.30
N MET A 344 -28.62 1.44 -4.53
CA MET A 344 -27.87 0.35 -5.19
C MET A 344 -26.55 -0.06 -4.49
N PHE A 345 -26.02 0.78 -3.60
CA PHE A 345 -24.82 0.48 -2.80
C PHE A 345 -25.11 0.21 -1.31
N LYS A 346 -26.40 0.04 -0.94
CA LYS A 346 -26.85 -0.26 0.43
C LYS A 346 -27.20 -1.76 0.54
N VAL A 347 -26.20 -2.62 0.38
CA VAL A 347 -26.37 -4.08 0.31
C VAL A 347 -25.58 -4.84 1.39
N GLY A 348 -24.94 -4.15 2.32
CA GLY A 348 -24.17 -4.75 3.40
C GLY A 348 -22.80 -5.35 2.96
N MET A 349 -22.43 -5.22 1.67
CA MET A 349 -21.20 -5.76 1.12
C MET A 349 -20.75 -4.99 -0.13
N VAL A 350 -19.48 -5.11 -0.49
CA VAL A 350 -18.93 -4.48 -1.70
C VAL A 350 -19.42 -5.21 -2.96
N TYR A 351 -19.38 -6.53 -2.96
CA TYR A 351 -19.82 -7.38 -4.07
C TYR A 351 -21.06 -8.20 -3.69
N GLY A 352 -21.93 -8.44 -4.68
CA GLY A 352 -23.18 -9.16 -4.52
C GLY A 352 -24.39 -8.24 -4.43
N THR A 353 -25.53 -8.75 -4.85
CA THR A 353 -26.80 -7.99 -4.96
C THR A 353 -27.99 -8.73 -4.38
N ASP A 354 -27.78 -9.84 -3.67
CA ASP A 354 -28.83 -10.74 -3.18
C ASP A 354 -29.81 -10.05 -2.20
N TYR A 355 -29.40 -8.96 -1.57
CA TYR A 355 -30.19 -8.20 -0.61
C TYR A 355 -30.83 -6.93 -1.20
N LEU A 356 -30.63 -6.64 -2.48
CA LEU A 356 -31.28 -5.50 -3.12
C LEU A 356 -32.78 -5.75 -3.32
N SER A 357 -33.57 -4.75 -2.99
CA SER A 357 -35.02 -4.74 -3.27
C SER A 357 -35.35 -4.66 -4.78
N ILE A 358 -34.37 -4.27 -5.59
CA ILE A 358 -34.45 -4.15 -7.04
C ILE A 358 -33.47 -5.18 -7.63
N PRO A 359 -33.91 -6.07 -8.55
CA PRO A 359 -33.02 -7.00 -9.21
C PRO A 359 -32.01 -6.24 -10.09
N MET A 360 -30.76 -6.22 -9.66
CA MET A 360 -29.65 -5.54 -10.31
C MET A 360 -28.38 -6.39 -10.15
N THR A 361 -27.55 -6.45 -11.16
CA THR A 361 -26.27 -7.14 -11.10
C THR A 361 -25.14 -6.22 -10.67
N ASP A 362 -24.03 -6.76 -10.20
CA ASP A 362 -22.81 -6.00 -9.93
C ASP A 362 -22.32 -5.23 -11.16
N GLN A 363 -22.48 -5.82 -12.35
CA GLN A 363 -22.11 -5.15 -13.61
C GLN A 363 -22.96 -3.90 -13.88
N GLU A 364 -24.25 -3.94 -13.59
CA GLU A 364 -25.16 -2.80 -13.79
C GLU A 364 -24.88 -1.68 -12.78
N ARG A 365 -24.70 -2.00 -11.50
CA ARG A 365 -24.42 -0.96 -10.47
C ARG A 365 -23.02 -0.35 -10.62
N PHE A 366 -22.00 -1.11 -10.97
CA PHE A 366 -20.67 -0.55 -11.24
C PHE A 366 -20.60 0.18 -12.59
N GLY A 367 -21.39 -0.25 -13.58
CA GLY A 367 -21.59 0.51 -14.80
C GLY A 367 -22.26 1.87 -14.56
N PHE A 368 -23.27 1.91 -13.68
CA PHE A 368 -23.86 3.17 -13.21
C PHE A 368 -22.83 4.03 -12.52
N PHE A 369 -22.10 3.49 -11.55
CA PHE A 369 -21.04 4.20 -10.83
C PHE A 369 -19.98 4.79 -11.76
N SER A 370 -19.53 4.02 -12.74
CA SER A 370 -18.55 4.46 -13.74
C SER A 370 -18.98 5.72 -14.49
N LYS A 371 -20.27 5.77 -14.90
CA LYS A 371 -20.85 6.98 -15.52
C LYS A 371 -21.06 8.10 -14.51
N ALA A 372 -21.57 7.79 -13.30
CA ALA A 372 -21.81 8.79 -12.26
C ALA A 372 -20.51 9.49 -11.82
N ALA A 373 -19.39 8.78 -11.79
CA ALA A 373 -18.08 9.36 -11.50
C ALA A 373 -17.64 10.38 -12.56
N LEU A 374 -17.82 10.06 -13.85
CA LEU A 374 -17.54 10.99 -14.95
C LEU A 374 -18.48 12.20 -14.95
N GLU A 375 -19.78 11.95 -14.73
CA GLU A 375 -20.79 13.01 -14.62
C GLU A 375 -20.47 13.97 -13.47
N TRP A 376 -20.10 13.43 -12.31
CA TRP A 376 -19.67 14.24 -11.18
C TRP A 376 -18.42 15.07 -11.51
N MET A 377 -17.43 14.49 -12.18
CA MET A 377 -16.25 15.26 -12.60
C MET A 377 -16.66 16.42 -13.50
N LEU A 378 -17.50 16.17 -14.50
CA LEU A 378 -17.99 17.21 -15.41
C LEU A 378 -18.75 18.31 -14.66
N GLN A 379 -19.78 17.94 -13.86
CA GLN A 379 -20.61 18.91 -13.15
C GLN A 379 -19.90 19.66 -12.01
N SER A 380 -18.83 19.08 -11.46
CA SER A 380 -17.99 19.74 -10.45
C SER A 380 -16.82 20.53 -11.03
N GLY A 381 -16.67 20.56 -12.37
CA GLY A 381 -15.57 21.24 -13.06
C GLY A 381 -14.20 20.60 -12.87
N ARG A 382 -14.16 19.30 -12.51
CA ARG A 382 -12.90 18.55 -12.40
C ARG A 382 -12.47 18.05 -13.76
N ASN A 383 -11.24 18.38 -14.13
CA ASN A 383 -10.63 17.95 -15.39
C ASN A 383 -9.20 17.45 -15.11
N PRO A 384 -9.05 16.25 -14.50
CA PRO A 384 -7.75 15.73 -14.12
C PRO A 384 -6.84 15.46 -15.34
N ASP A 385 -5.54 15.29 -15.11
CA ASP A 385 -4.61 14.87 -16.17
C ASP A 385 -4.78 13.37 -16.48
N ILE A 386 -5.02 12.58 -15.45
CA ILE A 386 -5.13 11.12 -15.52
C ILE A 386 -6.42 10.66 -14.80
N ILE A 387 -7.16 9.76 -15.44
CA ILE A 387 -8.16 8.93 -14.78
C ILE A 387 -7.59 7.52 -14.71
N HIS A 388 -7.30 7.04 -13.49
CA HIS A 388 -6.81 5.70 -13.24
C HIS A 388 -7.95 4.78 -12.81
N ILE A 389 -8.21 3.73 -13.57
CA ILE A 389 -9.31 2.79 -13.36
C ILE A 389 -8.79 1.38 -13.11
N HIS A 390 -9.58 0.56 -12.39
CA HIS A 390 -9.13 -0.71 -11.84
C HIS A 390 -10.12 -1.84 -12.14
N ASP A 391 -9.66 -2.91 -12.79
CA ASP A 391 -10.40 -4.12 -13.13
C ASP A 391 -11.71 -3.87 -13.91
N TRP A 392 -12.50 -4.92 -14.08
CA TRP A 392 -13.74 -4.91 -14.84
C TRP A 392 -14.80 -3.96 -14.26
N GLN A 393 -14.78 -3.71 -12.96
CA GLN A 393 -15.78 -2.89 -12.26
C GLN A 393 -15.77 -1.44 -12.73
N THR A 394 -14.58 -0.88 -12.98
CA THR A 394 -14.45 0.50 -13.46
C THR A 394 -13.96 0.60 -14.92
N ALA A 395 -13.73 -0.54 -15.58
CA ALA A 395 -13.40 -0.61 -17.00
C ALA A 395 -14.33 0.20 -17.91
N PRO A 396 -15.66 0.29 -17.65
CA PRO A 396 -16.58 1.08 -18.49
C PRO A 396 -16.24 2.57 -18.55
N VAL A 397 -15.53 3.13 -17.57
CA VAL A 397 -15.10 4.54 -17.56
C VAL A 397 -14.33 4.90 -18.84
N ALA A 398 -13.44 4.01 -19.33
CA ALA A 398 -12.62 4.30 -20.49
C ALA A 398 -13.46 4.54 -21.76
N LYS A 399 -14.44 3.69 -21.98
CA LYS A 399 -15.36 3.82 -23.12
C LYS A 399 -16.28 5.02 -22.97
N PHE A 400 -16.89 5.19 -21.79
CA PHE A 400 -17.80 6.30 -21.54
C PHE A 400 -17.09 7.66 -21.64
N LEU A 401 -15.84 7.76 -21.16
CA LEU A 401 -15.07 8.98 -21.34
C LEU A 401 -14.92 9.34 -22.83
N ALA A 402 -14.50 8.37 -23.64
CA ALA A 402 -14.25 8.58 -25.06
C ALA A 402 -15.51 8.90 -25.86
N GLU A 403 -16.61 8.19 -25.62
CA GLU A 403 -17.84 8.26 -26.41
C GLU A 403 -18.82 9.33 -25.88
N ASP A 404 -18.98 9.42 -24.54
CA ASP A 404 -20.07 10.19 -23.94
C ASP A 404 -19.61 11.49 -23.26
N TYR A 405 -18.35 11.65 -22.80
CA TYR A 405 -17.94 12.77 -21.94
C TYR A 405 -16.86 13.69 -22.55
N ALA A 406 -15.89 13.15 -23.29
CA ALA A 406 -14.87 13.98 -23.94
C ALA A 406 -15.48 15.03 -24.90
N PRO A 407 -16.52 14.73 -25.69
CA PRO A 407 -17.16 15.70 -26.54
C PRO A 407 -17.86 16.85 -25.80
N TYR A 408 -18.13 16.67 -24.48
CA TYR A 408 -18.82 17.67 -23.65
C TYR A 408 -17.89 18.45 -22.70
N GLY A 409 -16.55 18.32 -22.86
CA GLY A 409 -15.58 19.13 -22.16
C GLY A 409 -14.76 18.41 -21.09
N LEU A 410 -14.92 17.09 -20.92
CA LEU A 410 -14.01 16.26 -20.13
C LEU A 410 -12.97 15.62 -21.06
N ASP A 411 -12.20 16.47 -21.76
CA ASP A 411 -11.32 16.10 -22.88
C ASP A 411 -9.82 16.03 -22.53
N ASN A 412 -9.43 16.58 -21.37
CA ASN A 412 -8.05 16.53 -20.91
C ASN A 412 -7.61 15.13 -20.40
N PRO A 413 -8.43 14.39 -19.65
CA PRO A 413 -7.96 13.18 -18.99
C PRO A 413 -7.53 12.10 -19.97
N LYS A 414 -6.41 11.46 -19.66
CA LYS A 414 -6.02 10.19 -20.28
C LYS A 414 -6.29 9.04 -19.33
N VAL A 415 -6.84 7.94 -19.85
CA VAL A 415 -7.17 6.77 -19.04
C VAL A 415 -5.99 5.84 -18.92
N ILE A 416 -5.63 5.50 -17.67
CA ILE A 416 -4.78 4.37 -17.31
C ILE A 416 -5.68 3.27 -16.77
N PHE A 417 -5.53 2.06 -17.27
CA PHE A 417 -6.34 0.91 -16.89
C PHE A 417 -5.47 -0.17 -16.25
N THR A 418 -5.72 -0.53 -14.99
CA THR A 418 -5.02 -1.62 -14.29
C THR A 418 -5.87 -2.88 -14.20
N ILE A 419 -5.34 -3.98 -14.73
CA ILE A 419 -5.90 -5.33 -14.60
C ILE A 419 -5.28 -6.01 -13.39
N HIS A 420 -6.04 -6.16 -12.30
CA HIS A 420 -5.60 -6.90 -11.11
C HIS A 420 -5.86 -8.39 -11.24
N ASN A 421 -7.00 -8.76 -11.87
CA ASN A 421 -7.36 -10.15 -12.10
C ASN A 421 -8.25 -10.28 -13.34
N LEU A 422 -7.74 -10.96 -14.37
CA LEU A 422 -8.43 -11.13 -15.65
C LEU A 422 -9.59 -12.15 -15.59
N HIS A 423 -9.80 -12.82 -14.48
CA HIS A 423 -10.76 -13.93 -14.38
C HIS A 423 -12.21 -13.52 -14.63
N TYR A 424 -12.55 -12.26 -14.37
CA TYR A 424 -13.91 -11.73 -14.49
C TYR A 424 -14.00 -10.57 -15.49
N GLY A 425 -15.18 -10.41 -16.13
CA GLY A 425 -15.52 -9.22 -16.90
C GLY A 425 -14.73 -9.02 -18.19
N GLN A 426 -14.27 -10.07 -18.87
CA GLN A 426 -13.40 -10.00 -20.05
C GLN A 426 -13.92 -9.08 -21.17
N ALA A 427 -15.23 -9.00 -21.39
CA ALA A 427 -15.81 -8.11 -22.39
C ALA A 427 -15.61 -6.62 -22.04
N LEU A 428 -15.79 -6.27 -20.76
CA LEU A 428 -15.57 -4.90 -20.27
C LEU A 428 -14.07 -4.54 -20.28
N ILE A 429 -13.22 -5.52 -19.94
CA ILE A 429 -11.76 -5.37 -20.03
C ILE A 429 -11.34 -5.11 -21.50
N ALA A 430 -11.90 -5.84 -22.46
CA ALA A 430 -11.63 -5.60 -23.89
C ALA A 430 -12.01 -4.16 -24.31
N ASP A 431 -13.18 -3.68 -23.88
CA ASP A 431 -13.62 -2.31 -24.13
C ASP A 431 -12.67 -1.28 -23.52
N ALA A 432 -12.21 -1.51 -22.28
CA ALA A 432 -11.25 -0.64 -21.63
C ALA A 432 -9.88 -0.66 -22.33
N MET A 433 -9.38 -1.83 -22.74
CA MET A 433 -8.14 -1.97 -23.52
C MET A 433 -8.20 -1.22 -24.85
N ASN A 434 -9.35 -1.18 -25.51
CA ASN A 434 -9.53 -0.41 -26.74
C ASN A 434 -9.43 1.11 -26.50
N ASN A 435 -10.00 1.61 -25.40
CA ASN A 435 -10.23 3.02 -25.15
C ASN A 435 -9.22 3.67 -24.18
N CYS A 436 -8.43 2.91 -23.42
CA CYS A 436 -7.40 3.46 -22.56
C CYS A 436 -6.16 3.89 -23.37
N ALA A 437 -5.42 4.86 -22.85
CA ALA A 437 -4.13 5.26 -23.39
C ALA A 437 -3.05 4.20 -23.09
N ILE A 438 -3.00 3.75 -21.85
CA ILE A 438 -2.08 2.72 -21.35
C ILE A 438 -2.85 1.74 -20.46
N ALA A 439 -2.52 0.47 -20.57
CA ALA A 439 -2.98 -0.58 -19.68
C ALA A 439 -1.82 -1.10 -18.83
N THR A 440 -2.10 -1.46 -17.59
CA THR A 440 -1.14 -2.08 -16.68
C THR A 440 -1.71 -3.37 -16.11
N THR A 441 -0.82 -4.20 -15.62
CA THR A 441 -1.17 -5.30 -14.72
C THR A 441 -0.11 -5.42 -13.62
N VAL A 442 -0.40 -6.20 -12.61
CA VAL A 442 0.25 -6.15 -11.30
C VAL A 442 1.55 -6.96 -11.19
N SER A 443 2.08 -7.48 -12.31
CA SER A 443 3.43 -8.03 -12.41
C SER A 443 3.85 -8.23 -13.86
N ARG A 444 5.16 -8.33 -14.11
CA ARG A 444 5.72 -8.50 -15.46
C ARG A 444 5.45 -9.89 -16.02
N THR A 445 5.52 -10.92 -15.18
CA THR A 445 5.21 -12.28 -15.58
C THR A 445 3.73 -12.45 -15.85
N TYR A 446 2.85 -11.87 -15.03
CA TYR A 446 1.43 -11.91 -15.29
C TYR A 446 1.03 -11.19 -16.58
N ALA A 447 1.70 -10.08 -16.92
CA ALA A 447 1.50 -9.43 -18.22
C ALA A 447 1.80 -10.38 -19.40
N LYS A 448 2.82 -11.24 -19.28
CA LYS A 448 3.16 -12.27 -20.28
C LYS A 448 2.16 -13.40 -20.28
N GLU A 449 1.69 -13.85 -19.12
CA GLU A 449 0.68 -14.91 -18.98
C GLU A 449 -0.63 -14.54 -19.65
N ILE A 450 -1.10 -13.29 -19.50
CA ILE A 450 -2.36 -12.80 -20.08
C ILE A 450 -2.23 -12.24 -21.51
N ALA A 451 -1.03 -12.15 -22.07
CA ALA A 451 -0.77 -11.52 -23.36
C ALA A 451 -1.53 -12.15 -24.54
N HIS A 452 -1.83 -13.43 -24.45
CA HIS A 452 -2.54 -14.18 -25.50
C HIS A 452 -4.07 -14.20 -25.34
N GLU A 453 -4.59 -13.65 -24.23
CA GLU A 453 -6.02 -13.59 -23.98
C GLU A 453 -6.72 -12.66 -24.98
N GLY A 454 -7.89 -13.07 -25.48
CA GLY A 454 -8.58 -12.37 -26.56
C GLY A 454 -8.99 -10.93 -26.22
N CYS A 455 -9.21 -10.61 -24.95
CA CYS A 455 -9.51 -9.25 -24.48
C CYS A 455 -8.26 -8.36 -24.35
N VAL A 456 -7.05 -8.92 -24.34
CA VAL A 456 -5.78 -8.21 -24.16
C VAL A 456 -4.98 -8.15 -25.45
N ASN A 457 -4.86 -9.27 -26.16
CA ASN A 457 -3.97 -9.45 -27.31
C ASN A 457 -4.06 -8.36 -28.40
N PRO A 458 -5.25 -7.88 -28.82
CA PRO A 458 -5.36 -6.85 -29.85
C PRO A 458 -4.68 -5.52 -29.46
N ASN A 459 -4.55 -5.25 -28.15
CA ASN A 459 -3.98 -4.03 -27.59
C ASN A 459 -2.74 -4.31 -26.74
N LEU A 460 -2.04 -5.41 -26.97
CA LEU A 460 -0.88 -5.83 -26.18
C LEU A 460 0.22 -4.76 -26.12
N HIS A 461 0.35 -3.92 -27.16
CA HIS A 461 1.31 -2.82 -27.20
C HIS A 461 1.06 -1.73 -26.14
N LYS A 462 -0.11 -1.70 -25.49
CA LYS A 462 -0.45 -0.80 -24.39
C LYS A 462 -0.15 -1.41 -23.02
N LEU A 463 0.02 -2.74 -22.93
CA LEU A 463 0.08 -3.46 -21.67
C LEU A 463 1.49 -3.42 -21.06
N HIS A 464 1.58 -2.98 -19.81
CA HIS A 464 2.80 -2.97 -18.99
C HIS A 464 2.58 -3.72 -17.68
N GLY A 465 3.56 -4.51 -17.25
CA GLY A 465 3.54 -5.19 -15.96
C GLY A 465 4.31 -4.37 -14.91
N VAL A 466 3.63 -3.90 -13.87
CA VAL A 466 4.22 -3.21 -12.72
C VAL A 466 3.99 -4.05 -11.47
N VAL A 467 5.08 -4.44 -10.80
CA VAL A 467 4.96 -5.23 -9.55
C VAL A 467 4.46 -4.35 -8.43
N ASN A 468 3.39 -4.78 -7.74
CA ASN A 468 2.87 -4.03 -6.60
C ASN A 468 3.86 -4.01 -5.43
N GLY A 469 3.78 -2.95 -4.62
CA GLY A 469 4.46 -2.86 -3.35
C GLY A 469 3.57 -3.24 -2.15
N ILE A 470 4.16 -3.25 -0.97
CA ILE A 470 3.47 -3.31 0.32
C ILE A 470 3.58 -1.98 1.04
N ASP A 471 2.62 -1.71 1.92
CA ASP A 471 2.64 -0.50 2.76
C ASP A 471 3.57 -0.71 3.96
N PRO A 472 4.68 0.05 4.06
CA PRO A 472 5.62 -0.08 5.17
C PRO A 472 5.11 0.53 6.48
N ASP A 473 3.99 1.26 6.49
CA ASP A 473 3.38 1.76 7.72
C ASP A 473 2.52 0.67 8.38
N ILE A 474 1.97 -0.25 7.59
CA ILE A 474 1.20 -1.40 8.06
C ILE A 474 2.12 -2.61 8.31
N TRP A 475 3.05 -2.88 7.39
CA TRP A 475 3.88 -4.09 7.37
C TRP A 475 5.36 -3.75 7.63
N ASP A 476 5.68 -3.34 8.85
CA ASP A 476 7.06 -3.12 9.29
C ASP A 476 7.29 -3.62 10.71
N PRO A 477 8.12 -4.68 10.92
CA PRO A 477 8.39 -5.22 12.23
C PRO A 477 9.09 -4.24 13.20
N ARG A 478 9.61 -3.10 12.68
CA ARG A 478 10.20 -2.03 13.51
C ARG A 478 9.16 -1.21 14.27
N ASN A 479 7.88 -1.27 13.87
CA ASN A 479 6.81 -0.47 14.47
C ASN A 479 5.46 -1.18 14.50
N ASP A 480 5.41 -2.47 14.23
CA ASP A 480 4.19 -3.26 14.22
C ASP A 480 3.62 -3.41 15.64
N LYS A 481 2.50 -2.73 15.89
CA LYS A 481 1.81 -2.70 17.20
C LYS A 481 1.35 -4.07 17.70
N PHE A 482 1.26 -5.06 16.84
CA PHE A 482 0.84 -6.42 17.22
C PHE A 482 1.99 -7.25 17.76
N LEU A 483 3.25 -6.87 17.49
CA LEU A 483 4.40 -7.65 17.90
C LEU A 483 4.79 -7.42 19.36
N PRO A 484 5.23 -8.46 20.07
CA PRO A 484 5.71 -8.34 21.44
C PRO A 484 7.06 -7.61 21.56
N GLN A 485 7.83 -7.60 20.47
CA GLN A 485 9.12 -6.95 20.37
C GLN A 485 9.31 -6.45 18.94
N PHE A 486 9.72 -5.20 18.78
CA PHE A 486 10.11 -4.64 17.49
C PHE A 486 11.49 -5.13 17.08
N PHE A 487 11.73 -5.28 15.78
CA PHE A 487 13.03 -5.71 15.28
C PHE A 487 13.30 -5.20 13.86
N GLY A 488 14.57 -5.03 13.53
CA GLY A 488 15.09 -4.71 12.21
C GLY A 488 15.94 -5.83 11.63
N GLU A 489 16.68 -5.50 10.58
CA GLU A 489 17.57 -6.45 9.87
C GLU A 489 18.66 -7.01 10.80
N ASP A 490 19.17 -6.18 11.73
CA ASP A 490 20.25 -6.56 12.67
C ASP A 490 19.72 -7.38 13.85
N GLU A 491 18.43 -7.27 14.17
CA GLU A 491 17.78 -7.98 15.29
C GLU A 491 16.79 -9.06 14.81
N VAL A 492 16.90 -9.53 13.58
CA VAL A 492 15.95 -10.51 13.00
C VAL A 492 15.82 -11.76 13.83
N ILE A 493 16.92 -12.31 14.37
CA ILE A 493 16.91 -13.54 15.15
C ILE A 493 16.15 -13.38 16.48
N PRO A 494 16.53 -12.43 17.38
CA PRO A 494 15.81 -12.25 18.63
C PRO A 494 14.36 -11.79 18.41
N GLY A 495 14.09 -10.93 17.43
CA GLY A 495 12.76 -10.45 17.12
C GLY A 495 11.83 -11.56 16.66
N LYS A 496 12.28 -12.41 15.73
CA LYS A 496 11.53 -13.57 15.28
C LYS A 496 11.32 -14.60 16.41
N ALA A 497 12.29 -14.76 17.29
CA ALA A 497 12.15 -15.66 18.44
C ALA A 497 11.05 -15.19 19.40
N ALA A 498 10.96 -13.90 19.69
CA ALA A 498 9.89 -13.32 20.49
C ALA A 498 8.52 -13.44 19.81
N ALA A 499 8.44 -13.14 18.51
CA ALA A 499 7.23 -13.29 17.71
C ALA A 499 6.76 -14.75 17.64
N ARG A 500 7.69 -15.71 17.46
CA ARG A 500 7.41 -17.15 17.47
C ARG A 500 6.85 -17.61 18.82
N GLN A 501 7.44 -17.15 19.92
CA GLN A 501 6.92 -17.47 21.25
C GLN A 501 5.45 -17.01 21.42
N ALA A 502 5.15 -15.81 20.97
CA ALA A 502 3.79 -15.25 21.01
C ALA A 502 2.84 -16.03 20.09
N LEU A 503 3.26 -16.38 18.88
CA LEU A 503 2.49 -17.20 17.94
C LEU A 503 2.19 -18.59 18.54
N CYS A 504 3.20 -19.26 19.08
CA CYS A 504 3.05 -20.58 19.71
C CYS A 504 2.05 -20.53 20.88
N SER A 505 2.15 -19.50 21.73
CA SER A 505 1.23 -19.31 22.86
C SER A 505 -0.22 -19.13 22.41
N ARG A 506 -0.45 -18.35 21.33
CA ARG A 506 -1.78 -18.09 20.77
C ARG A 506 -2.38 -19.28 20.03
N SER A 507 -1.53 -20.08 19.39
CA SER A 507 -1.93 -21.23 18.57
C SER A 507 -1.85 -22.55 19.32
N ASN A 508 -1.52 -22.54 20.62
CA ASN A 508 -1.30 -23.76 21.45
C ASN A 508 -0.27 -24.69 20.82
N LEU A 509 0.80 -24.11 20.23
CA LEU A 509 1.94 -24.84 19.69
C LEU A 509 3.07 -24.92 20.72
N TYR A 510 3.87 -25.96 20.65
CA TYR A 510 5.09 -26.07 21.46
C TYR A 510 6.17 -25.16 20.88
N ASN A 511 6.70 -24.25 21.69
CA ASN A 511 7.79 -23.36 21.22
C ASN A 511 9.12 -24.11 21.19
N ASN A 512 9.50 -24.61 20.03
CA ASN A 512 10.78 -25.27 19.79
C ASN A 512 11.57 -24.59 18.67
N PRO A 513 12.60 -23.79 18.98
CA PRO A 513 13.38 -23.07 17.97
C PRO A 513 14.29 -23.97 17.12
N GLU A 514 14.48 -25.25 17.50
CA GLU A 514 15.32 -26.21 16.78
C GLU A 514 14.60 -26.86 15.59
N VAL A 515 13.29 -26.65 15.44
CA VAL A 515 12.52 -27.14 14.29
C VAL A 515 11.91 -25.98 13.51
N PRO A 516 11.89 -26.04 12.16
CA PRO A 516 11.32 -24.96 11.37
C PRO A 516 9.80 -24.89 11.52
N MET A 517 9.24 -23.67 11.46
CA MET A 517 7.82 -23.41 11.41
C MET A 517 7.40 -22.96 10.04
N ILE A 518 6.45 -23.65 9.43
CA ILE A 518 5.86 -23.33 8.14
C ILE A 518 4.55 -22.55 8.37
N GLY A 519 4.50 -21.31 7.91
CA GLY A 519 3.31 -20.47 7.93
C GLY A 519 2.51 -20.57 6.63
N VAL A 520 1.19 -20.46 6.71
CA VAL A 520 0.30 -20.30 5.55
C VAL A 520 -0.73 -19.23 5.89
N VAL A 521 -0.80 -18.15 5.11
CA VAL A 521 -1.80 -17.09 5.28
C VAL A 521 -2.48 -16.87 3.93
N THR A 522 -3.70 -17.39 3.77
CA THR A 522 -4.37 -17.33 2.47
C THR A 522 -5.87 -17.61 2.57
N ARG A 523 -6.64 -17.16 1.57
CA ARG A 523 -7.99 -17.68 1.32
C ARG A 523 -7.88 -19.11 0.80
N LEU A 524 -8.68 -20.03 1.32
CA LEU A 524 -8.67 -21.43 0.92
C LEU A 524 -9.54 -21.63 -0.33
N THR A 525 -8.98 -21.29 -1.48
CA THR A 525 -9.62 -21.39 -2.80
C THR A 525 -8.75 -22.22 -3.74
N HIS A 526 -9.36 -22.72 -4.84
CA HIS A 526 -8.60 -23.43 -5.86
C HIS A 526 -7.43 -22.62 -6.41
N GLN A 527 -7.61 -21.32 -6.61
CA GLN A 527 -6.56 -20.38 -7.02
C GLN A 527 -5.31 -20.50 -6.13
N LYS A 528 -5.49 -20.67 -4.83
CA LYS A 528 -4.39 -20.72 -3.86
C LYS A 528 -3.74 -22.11 -3.72
N GLY A 529 -4.16 -23.08 -4.54
CA GLY A 529 -3.54 -24.40 -4.59
C GLY A 529 -3.83 -25.24 -3.35
N ILE A 530 -5.10 -25.32 -2.94
CA ILE A 530 -5.52 -26.03 -1.70
C ILE A 530 -5.01 -27.48 -1.60
N HIS A 531 -4.88 -28.20 -2.72
CA HIS A 531 -4.33 -29.55 -2.74
C HIS A 531 -2.83 -29.56 -2.40
N LEU A 532 -2.07 -28.58 -2.90
CA LEU A 532 -0.66 -28.40 -2.59
C LEU A 532 -0.46 -27.92 -1.14
N ILE A 533 -1.35 -27.06 -0.62
CA ILE A 533 -1.34 -26.67 0.79
C ILE A 533 -1.51 -27.89 1.69
N LYS A 534 -2.51 -28.75 1.42
CA LYS A 534 -2.73 -29.98 2.18
C LYS A 534 -1.50 -30.88 2.13
N ARG A 535 -0.94 -31.13 0.95
CA ARG A 535 0.29 -31.93 0.79
C ARG A 535 1.45 -31.36 1.61
N ALA A 536 1.70 -30.06 1.49
CA ALA A 536 2.79 -29.42 2.20
C ALA A 536 2.67 -29.48 3.72
N ILE A 537 1.46 -29.38 4.26
CA ILE A 537 1.21 -29.53 5.70
C ILE A 537 1.66 -30.93 6.16
N TYR A 538 1.20 -31.99 5.51
CA TYR A 538 1.60 -33.35 5.85
C TYR A 538 3.11 -33.56 5.64
N ARG A 539 3.68 -33.06 4.53
CA ARG A 539 5.11 -33.17 4.27
C ARG A 539 5.95 -32.49 5.33
N ALA A 540 5.58 -31.26 5.74
CA ALA A 540 6.27 -30.54 6.81
C ALA A 540 6.24 -31.34 8.14
N LEU A 541 5.09 -31.89 8.49
CA LEU A 541 4.93 -32.72 9.72
C LEU A 541 5.74 -34.00 9.64
N GLU A 542 5.79 -34.69 8.48
CA GLU A 542 6.65 -35.85 8.24
C GLU A 542 8.14 -35.55 8.47
N ARG A 543 8.54 -34.29 8.13
CA ARG A 543 9.91 -33.78 8.30
C ARG A 543 10.18 -33.23 9.71
N GLY A 544 9.23 -33.34 10.64
CA GLY A 544 9.34 -32.87 12.01
C GLY A 544 9.17 -31.38 12.21
N CYS A 545 8.64 -30.65 11.20
CA CYS A 545 8.38 -29.22 11.29
C CYS A 545 7.11 -28.91 12.09
N GLN A 546 6.95 -27.65 12.46
CA GLN A 546 5.68 -27.10 12.94
C GLN A 546 4.92 -26.40 11.81
N VAL A 547 3.59 -26.38 11.89
CA VAL A 547 2.74 -25.74 10.88
C VAL A 547 1.71 -24.83 11.57
N CYS A 548 1.57 -23.60 11.05
CA CYS A 548 0.51 -22.67 11.43
C CYS A 548 -0.18 -22.12 10.19
N LEU A 549 -1.46 -22.43 10.02
CA LEU A 549 -2.28 -21.93 8.91
C LEU A 549 -3.33 -20.95 9.42
N LEU A 550 -3.48 -19.83 8.72
CA LEU A 550 -4.58 -18.88 8.85
C LEU A 550 -5.29 -18.74 7.50
N GLY A 551 -6.57 -19.03 7.46
CA GLY A 551 -7.36 -18.87 6.25
C GLY A 551 -8.77 -19.39 6.39
N SER A 552 -9.66 -18.93 5.49
CA SER A 552 -11.03 -19.43 5.40
C SER A 552 -11.40 -19.70 3.95
N ALA A 553 -12.33 -20.62 3.74
CA ALA A 553 -12.85 -20.93 2.43
C ALA A 553 -14.24 -20.29 2.24
N PRO A 554 -14.49 -19.62 1.10
CA PRO A 554 -15.84 -19.20 0.74
C PRO A 554 -16.74 -20.36 0.32
N ASP A 555 -16.16 -21.49 -0.11
CA ASP A 555 -16.86 -22.72 -0.44
C ASP A 555 -17.00 -23.58 0.84
N GLU A 556 -18.24 -23.86 1.24
CA GLU A 556 -18.57 -24.63 2.46
C GLU A 556 -17.96 -26.04 2.46
N LYS A 557 -17.86 -26.67 1.28
CA LYS A 557 -17.28 -28.00 1.17
C LYS A 557 -15.77 -27.96 1.48
N VAL A 558 -15.07 -26.98 0.91
CA VAL A 558 -13.63 -26.78 1.17
C VAL A 558 -13.41 -26.41 2.64
N GLN A 559 -14.26 -25.53 3.19
CA GLN A 559 -14.19 -25.16 4.60
C GLN A 559 -14.29 -26.38 5.49
N LYS A 560 -15.29 -27.23 5.27
CA LYS A 560 -15.50 -28.47 6.02
C LYS A 560 -14.34 -29.46 5.89
N GLU A 561 -13.76 -29.61 4.68
CA GLU A 561 -12.60 -30.48 4.48
C GLU A 561 -11.39 -30.01 5.32
N PHE A 562 -11.17 -28.69 5.45
CA PHE A 562 -10.10 -28.17 6.31
C PHE A 562 -10.43 -28.24 7.80
N GLU A 563 -11.70 -28.15 8.20
CA GLU A 563 -12.14 -28.37 9.58
C GLU A 563 -11.92 -29.82 10.03
N GLU A 564 -12.26 -30.78 9.16
CA GLU A 564 -11.99 -32.20 9.38
C GLU A 564 -10.48 -32.48 9.51
N MET A 565 -9.67 -31.87 8.60
CA MET A 565 -8.21 -31.95 8.68
C MET A 565 -7.66 -31.31 9.96
N ALA A 566 -8.17 -30.17 10.39
CA ALA A 566 -7.76 -29.51 11.63
C ALA A 566 -8.06 -30.40 12.86
N HIS A 567 -9.23 -31.05 12.83
CA HIS A 567 -9.61 -31.97 13.91
C HIS A 567 -8.68 -33.19 13.98
N GLN A 568 -8.35 -33.80 12.82
CA GLN A 568 -7.41 -34.90 12.73
C GLN A 568 -6.02 -34.49 13.21
N LEU A 569 -5.47 -33.40 12.70
CA LEU A 569 -4.14 -32.90 13.07
C LEU A 569 -4.04 -32.58 14.58
N LYS A 570 -5.11 -32.07 15.16
CA LYS A 570 -5.15 -31.84 16.62
C LYS A 570 -5.01 -33.12 17.43
N GLN A 571 -5.43 -34.28 16.90
CA GLN A 571 -5.30 -35.57 17.57
C GLN A 571 -3.92 -36.21 17.31
N GLU A 572 -3.44 -36.18 16.07
CA GLU A 572 -2.23 -36.89 15.63
C GLU A 572 -0.96 -36.05 15.84
N HIS A 573 -1.07 -34.72 15.73
CA HIS A 573 0.02 -33.76 15.76
C HIS A 573 -0.20 -32.66 16.80
N TYR A 574 -0.61 -33.04 17.99
CA TYR A 574 -0.86 -32.16 19.11
C TYR A 574 0.34 -31.24 19.37
N ASN A 575 0.09 -29.92 19.46
CA ASN A 575 1.10 -28.88 19.67
C ASN A 575 2.16 -28.69 18.54
N THR A 576 2.03 -29.34 17.38
CA THR A 576 2.93 -29.15 16.24
C THR A 576 2.20 -28.61 15.00
N ALA A 577 0.87 -28.74 14.96
CA ALA A 577 0.05 -28.16 13.88
C ALA A 577 -1.13 -27.34 14.44
N ALA A 578 -1.38 -26.17 13.90
CA ALA A 578 -2.52 -25.32 14.20
C ALA A 578 -3.13 -24.74 12.92
N LEU A 579 -4.43 -24.97 12.70
CA LEU A 579 -5.19 -24.42 11.59
C LEU A 579 -6.27 -23.47 12.14
N HIS A 580 -6.14 -22.17 11.84
CA HIS A 580 -7.07 -21.11 12.17
C HIS A 580 -7.95 -20.82 10.94
N LEU A 581 -9.19 -21.37 10.93
CA LEU A 581 -10.07 -21.39 9.76
C LEU A 581 -11.05 -20.19 9.76
N PHE A 582 -10.51 -19.00 10.00
CA PHE A 582 -11.23 -17.72 10.03
C PHE A 582 -10.32 -16.59 9.59
N TYR A 583 -10.87 -15.39 9.42
CA TYR A 583 -10.06 -14.19 9.18
C TYR A 583 -9.63 -13.56 10.50
N ASP A 584 -8.35 -13.33 10.67
CA ASP A 584 -7.78 -12.59 11.80
C ASP A 584 -6.51 -11.85 11.37
N GLU A 585 -6.63 -10.53 11.31
CA GLU A 585 -5.51 -9.64 10.92
C GLU A 585 -4.33 -9.78 11.91
N THR A 586 -4.61 -9.71 13.21
CA THR A 586 -3.58 -9.84 14.26
C THR A 586 -2.81 -11.15 14.14
N MET A 587 -3.51 -12.27 13.93
CA MET A 587 -2.89 -13.57 13.76
C MET A 587 -1.99 -13.61 12.51
N SER A 588 -2.35 -12.89 11.43
CA SER A 588 -1.51 -12.82 10.23
C SER A 588 -0.14 -12.20 10.53
N HIS A 589 -0.10 -11.10 11.30
CA HIS A 589 1.15 -10.46 11.73
C HIS A 589 2.03 -11.43 12.55
N PHE A 590 1.42 -12.23 13.45
CA PHE A 590 2.16 -13.22 14.20
C PHE A 590 2.72 -14.35 13.33
N ILE A 591 1.98 -14.80 12.31
CA ILE A 591 2.46 -15.85 11.41
C ILE A 591 3.60 -15.31 10.53
N TYR A 592 3.43 -14.13 9.92
CA TYR A 592 4.50 -13.52 9.11
C TYR A 592 5.77 -13.27 9.93
N SER A 593 5.66 -12.87 11.18
CA SER A 593 6.83 -12.58 12.02
C SER A 593 7.42 -13.82 12.69
N GLY A 594 6.58 -14.78 13.11
CA GLY A 594 7.00 -15.92 13.93
C GLY A 594 7.34 -17.19 13.15
N ALA A 595 6.85 -17.38 11.92
CA ALA A 595 7.21 -18.50 11.07
C ALA A 595 8.62 -18.34 10.48
N ASP A 596 9.28 -19.45 10.14
CA ASP A 596 10.57 -19.45 9.46
C ASP A 596 10.39 -19.39 7.94
N MET A 597 9.39 -20.09 7.43
CA MET A 597 9.02 -20.09 6.01
C MET A 597 7.54 -19.79 5.83
N ILE A 598 7.19 -19.15 4.72
CA ILE A 598 5.81 -18.94 4.30
C ILE A 598 5.54 -19.69 2.99
N LEU A 599 4.45 -20.42 2.94
CA LEU A 599 4.09 -21.22 1.77
C LEU A 599 3.03 -20.50 0.94
N VAL A 600 3.32 -20.28 -0.37
CA VAL A 600 2.38 -19.67 -1.34
C VAL A 600 2.35 -20.47 -2.64
N PRO A 601 1.67 -21.65 -2.66
CA PRO A 601 1.67 -22.59 -3.78
C PRO A 601 0.55 -22.29 -4.78
N SER A 602 0.29 -21.03 -5.08
CA SER A 602 -0.85 -20.59 -5.89
C SER A 602 -0.83 -21.18 -7.30
N MET A 603 -2.01 -21.57 -7.81
CA MET A 603 -2.19 -22.03 -9.18
C MET A 603 -2.02 -20.89 -10.20
N PHE A 604 -2.45 -19.70 -9.82
CA PHE A 604 -2.12 -18.44 -10.48
C PHE A 604 -2.13 -17.32 -9.44
N GLU A 605 -1.19 -16.38 -9.56
CA GLU A 605 -1.02 -15.29 -8.59
C GLU A 605 -0.61 -14.02 -9.35
N PRO A 606 -1.55 -13.16 -9.74
CA PRO A 606 -1.22 -11.96 -10.53
C PRO A 606 -0.07 -11.14 -9.95
N CYS A 607 -0.09 -10.88 -8.66
CA CYS A 607 1.03 -10.29 -7.94
C CYS A 607 1.42 -11.12 -6.71
N GLY A 608 0.50 -11.31 -5.78
CA GLY A 608 0.78 -11.80 -4.45
C GLY A 608 1.39 -10.72 -3.55
N LEU A 609 0.86 -10.59 -2.36
CA LEU A 609 1.42 -9.70 -1.32
C LEU A 609 2.01 -10.52 -0.17
N SER A 610 1.51 -11.74 0.05
CA SER A 610 1.91 -12.58 1.17
C SER A 610 3.41 -12.87 1.22
N GLN A 611 4.06 -13.11 0.06
CA GLN A 611 5.50 -13.32 -0.02
C GLN A 611 6.27 -12.02 0.27
N LEU A 612 5.77 -10.86 -0.17
CA LEU A 612 6.39 -9.56 0.08
C LEU A 612 6.35 -9.20 1.56
N ILE A 613 5.17 -9.38 2.16
CA ILE A 613 4.96 -9.19 3.59
C ILE A 613 5.87 -10.14 4.38
N ALA A 614 5.88 -11.43 4.04
CA ALA A 614 6.71 -12.42 4.70
C ALA A 614 8.21 -12.05 4.67
N MET A 615 8.73 -11.66 3.49
CA MET A 615 10.11 -11.21 3.35
C MET A 615 10.40 -9.99 4.22
N ARG A 616 9.45 -9.06 4.32
CA ARG A 616 9.60 -7.87 5.19
C ARG A 616 9.78 -8.24 6.67
N TYR A 617 9.20 -9.37 7.11
CA TYR A 617 9.35 -9.92 8.47
C TYR A 617 10.46 -10.96 8.59
N GLY A 618 11.33 -11.12 7.59
CA GLY A 618 12.40 -12.11 7.59
C GLY A 618 11.89 -13.56 7.51
N THR A 619 10.72 -13.79 6.95
CA THR A 619 10.16 -15.12 6.72
C THR A 619 10.37 -15.51 5.27
N VAL A 620 11.05 -16.64 5.07
CA VAL A 620 11.52 -17.08 3.75
C VAL A 620 10.36 -17.66 2.94
N PRO A 621 10.05 -17.15 1.74
CA PRO A 621 8.98 -17.66 0.91
C PRO A 621 9.34 -18.99 0.23
N VAL A 622 8.36 -19.91 0.19
CA VAL A 622 8.35 -21.13 -0.63
C VAL A 622 7.15 -21.01 -1.57
N VAL A 623 7.40 -20.80 -2.86
CA VAL A 623 6.37 -20.39 -3.79
C VAL A 623 6.34 -21.20 -5.08
N ARG A 624 5.16 -21.30 -5.71
CA ARG A 624 5.07 -21.74 -7.09
C ARG A 624 5.37 -20.57 -8.05
N ARG A 625 6.16 -20.81 -9.11
CA ARG A 625 6.52 -19.80 -10.10
C ARG A 625 5.34 -19.47 -11.00
N THR A 626 4.59 -18.43 -10.68
CA THR A 626 3.51 -17.88 -11.49
C THR A 626 3.33 -16.40 -11.17
N GLY A 627 3.00 -15.59 -12.18
CA GLY A 627 2.73 -14.16 -12.04
C GLY A 627 3.77 -13.43 -11.18
N GLY A 628 3.31 -12.66 -10.21
CA GLY A 628 4.18 -11.88 -9.34
C GLY A 628 5.07 -12.70 -8.42
N LEU A 629 4.72 -13.94 -8.09
CA LEU A 629 5.61 -14.83 -7.33
C LEU A 629 6.89 -15.11 -8.10
N ALA A 630 6.79 -15.30 -9.42
CA ALA A 630 7.95 -15.49 -10.28
C ALA A 630 8.81 -14.22 -10.42
N ASP A 631 8.22 -13.02 -10.25
CA ASP A 631 8.94 -11.75 -10.36
C ASP A 631 9.60 -11.30 -9.05
N THR A 632 9.15 -11.82 -7.90
CA THR A 632 9.55 -11.34 -6.59
C THR A 632 10.34 -12.35 -5.76
N VAL A 633 10.20 -13.65 -6.04
CA VAL A 633 10.93 -14.70 -5.34
C VAL A 633 12.01 -15.28 -6.27
N PHE A 634 13.26 -15.09 -5.87
CA PHE A 634 14.44 -15.58 -6.57
C PHE A 634 14.99 -16.79 -5.82
N ASP A 635 14.99 -17.94 -6.48
CA ASP A 635 15.40 -19.20 -5.89
C ASP A 635 16.89 -19.18 -5.51
N VAL A 636 17.20 -19.66 -4.31
CA VAL A 636 18.57 -19.65 -3.75
C VAL A 636 19.57 -20.45 -4.53
N GLU A 637 19.17 -21.42 -5.34
CA GLU A 637 20.05 -22.26 -6.16
C GLU A 637 19.97 -21.92 -7.64
N HIS A 638 18.79 -21.48 -8.13
CA HIS A 638 18.52 -21.43 -9.56
C HIS A 638 18.43 -20.01 -10.15
N ASP A 639 18.18 -18.97 -9.33
CA ASP A 639 17.87 -17.63 -9.84
C ASP A 639 18.96 -16.58 -9.54
N HIS A 640 20.22 -16.98 -9.29
CA HIS A 640 21.31 -16.02 -9.03
C HIS A 640 21.49 -14.97 -10.13
N ALA A 641 21.49 -15.38 -11.39
CA ALA A 641 21.63 -14.46 -12.52
C ALA A 641 20.41 -13.54 -12.66
N LYS A 642 19.19 -14.06 -12.45
CA LYS A 642 17.96 -13.30 -12.49
C LYS A 642 17.90 -12.29 -11.35
N ALA A 643 18.25 -12.70 -10.12
CA ALA A 643 18.32 -11.81 -8.97
C ALA A 643 19.33 -10.68 -9.19
N ALA A 644 20.53 -11.02 -9.67
CA ALA A 644 21.57 -10.04 -9.97
C ALA A 644 21.15 -9.05 -11.08
N TRP A 645 20.41 -9.52 -12.11
CA TRP A 645 19.83 -8.65 -13.14
C TRP A 645 18.87 -7.64 -12.55
N GLU A 646 18.05 -8.05 -11.57
CA GLU A 646 17.15 -7.17 -10.84
C GLU A 646 17.87 -6.34 -9.73
N GLY A 647 19.20 -6.43 -9.64
CA GLY A 647 19.99 -5.75 -8.60
C GLY A 647 19.77 -6.30 -7.19
N MET A 648 19.28 -7.53 -7.10
CA MET A 648 18.93 -8.23 -5.85
C MET A 648 19.78 -9.48 -5.65
N THR A 649 19.55 -10.14 -4.55
CA THR A 649 20.10 -11.45 -4.21
C THR A 649 18.96 -12.46 -4.06
N PRO A 650 19.21 -13.79 -4.20
CA PRO A 650 18.19 -14.80 -3.97
C PRO A 650 17.56 -14.69 -2.59
N ASN A 651 16.25 -14.97 -2.49
CA ASN A 651 15.44 -14.65 -1.31
C ASN A 651 14.42 -15.73 -0.93
N GLY A 652 14.42 -16.90 -1.59
CA GLY A 652 13.45 -17.94 -1.28
C GLY A 652 13.64 -19.23 -2.06
N PHE A 653 12.64 -20.09 -1.99
CA PHE A 653 12.58 -21.35 -2.70
C PHE A 653 11.39 -21.36 -3.66
N SER A 654 11.57 -21.96 -4.83
CA SER A 654 10.52 -21.98 -5.84
C SER A 654 10.44 -23.30 -6.59
N PHE A 655 9.25 -23.58 -7.18
CA PHE A 655 8.94 -24.73 -8.01
C PHE A 655 7.96 -24.37 -9.12
N ASP A 656 7.92 -25.17 -10.19
CA ASP A 656 7.10 -24.88 -11.38
C ASP A 656 5.81 -25.74 -11.44
N GLY A 657 5.88 -27.02 -11.06
CA GLY A 657 4.79 -27.97 -11.20
C GLY A 657 3.57 -27.70 -10.34
N THR A 658 2.52 -28.47 -10.58
CA THR A 658 1.28 -28.43 -9.78
C THR A 658 1.01 -29.75 -9.07
N ASP A 659 2.04 -30.62 -9.03
CA ASP A 659 2.02 -31.95 -8.42
C ASP A 659 2.74 -31.94 -7.06
N GLU A 660 2.51 -33.01 -6.29
CA GLU A 660 3.08 -33.18 -4.95
C GLU A 660 4.61 -33.22 -4.93
N GLY A 661 5.24 -33.85 -5.93
CA GLY A 661 6.68 -33.95 -6.02
C GLY A 661 7.35 -32.58 -6.20
N SER A 662 6.71 -31.69 -6.95
CA SER A 662 7.22 -30.33 -7.21
C SER A 662 7.23 -29.48 -5.93
N ILE A 663 6.16 -29.53 -5.13
CA ILE A 663 6.12 -28.76 -3.88
C ILE A 663 7.02 -29.39 -2.82
N ASP A 664 7.09 -30.74 -2.74
CA ASP A 664 7.99 -31.45 -1.81
C ASP A 664 9.46 -31.05 -2.10
N TYR A 665 9.86 -30.97 -3.36
CA TYR A 665 11.20 -30.54 -3.77
C TYR A 665 11.60 -29.18 -3.21
N ALA A 666 10.75 -28.16 -3.36
CA ALA A 666 11.05 -26.81 -2.88
C ALA A 666 11.02 -26.73 -1.35
N LEU A 667 10.02 -27.35 -0.73
CA LEU A 667 9.84 -27.34 0.72
C LEU A 667 10.98 -28.08 1.42
N ASP A 668 11.37 -29.25 0.91
CA ASP A 668 12.47 -30.05 1.48
C ASP A 668 13.80 -29.30 1.44
N ARG A 669 14.13 -28.57 0.37
CA ARG A 669 15.34 -27.74 0.29
C ARG A 669 15.38 -26.67 1.37
N GLY A 670 14.24 -26.00 1.63
CA GLY A 670 14.15 -25.02 2.71
C GLY A 670 14.31 -25.64 4.09
N ILE A 671 13.67 -26.79 4.31
CA ILE A 671 13.78 -27.55 5.55
C ILE A 671 15.21 -28.08 5.75
N ASP A 672 15.84 -28.61 4.69
CA ASP A 672 17.21 -29.10 4.74
C ASP A 672 18.22 -27.99 5.03
N MET A 673 18.05 -26.79 4.43
CA MET A 673 18.88 -25.64 4.77
C MET A 673 18.75 -25.26 6.23
N PHE A 674 17.53 -25.24 6.78
CA PHE A 674 17.30 -24.91 8.19
C PHE A 674 18.00 -25.90 9.13
N TYR A 675 17.90 -27.21 8.86
CA TYR A 675 18.49 -28.23 9.73
C TYR A 675 20.01 -28.40 9.55
N ASN A 676 20.53 -28.23 8.33
CA ASN A 676 21.91 -28.56 8.01
C ASN A 676 22.83 -27.34 7.95
N ASP A 677 22.27 -26.13 7.69
CA ASP A 677 23.05 -24.88 7.60
C ASP A 677 22.20 -23.70 8.12
N ILE A 678 21.97 -23.69 9.43
CA ILE A 678 21.15 -22.67 10.09
C ILE A 678 21.72 -21.25 9.90
N ASP A 679 23.03 -21.10 9.78
CA ASP A 679 23.66 -19.80 9.58
C ASP A 679 23.38 -19.25 8.20
N ALA A 680 23.41 -20.08 7.15
CA ALA A 680 22.97 -19.69 5.81
C ALA A 680 21.49 -19.35 5.77
N PHE A 681 20.64 -20.11 6.46
CA PHE A 681 19.20 -19.83 6.56
C PHE A 681 18.92 -18.49 7.26
N ARG A 682 19.62 -18.19 8.35
CA ARG A 682 19.49 -16.91 9.06
C ARG A 682 19.96 -15.72 8.22
N LYS A 683 21.04 -15.89 7.45
CA LYS A 683 21.49 -14.88 6.46
C LYS A 683 20.41 -14.66 5.38
N LEU A 684 19.75 -15.72 4.95
CA LEU A 684 18.65 -15.62 3.99
C LEU A 684 17.46 -14.84 4.59
N GLN A 685 17.12 -15.06 5.86
CA GLN A 685 16.08 -14.29 6.57
C GLN A 685 16.44 -12.79 6.64
N ALA A 686 17.67 -12.44 7.00
CA ALA A 686 18.14 -11.06 7.02
C ALA A 686 18.14 -10.44 5.61
N ASN A 687 18.55 -11.20 4.60
CA ASN A 687 18.52 -10.78 3.21
C ASN A 687 17.08 -10.49 2.71
N CYS A 688 16.09 -11.29 3.09
CA CYS A 688 14.70 -11.01 2.78
C CYS A 688 14.26 -9.65 3.33
N MET A 689 14.62 -9.32 4.58
CA MET A 689 14.27 -8.05 5.22
C MET A 689 14.98 -6.84 4.59
N SER A 690 16.19 -7.02 4.05
CA SER A 690 16.98 -5.94 3.45
C SER A 690 16.45 -5.48 2.10
N GLN A 691 15.60 -6.28 1.45
CA GLN A 691 15.01 -5.97 0.15
C GLN A 691 13.82 -5.02 0.30
N ASP A 692 13.80 -3.95 -0.50
CA ASP A 692 12.71 -2.98 -0.50
C ASP A 692 11.59 -3.42 -1.46
N TRP A 693 10.48 -3.85 -0.91
CA TRP A 693 9.25 -4.19 -1.60
C TRP A 693 8.13 -3.15 -1.34
N SER A 694 8.50 -1.94 -0.92
CA SER A 694 7.54 -0.83 -0.75
C SER A 694 7.06 -0.28 -2.10
N TRP A 695 6.14 0.67 -2.03
CA TRP A 695 5.63 1.38 -3.20
C TRP A 695 6.60 2.42 -3.79
N ASN A 696 7.78 2.65 -3.21
CA ASN A 696 8.73 3.66 -3.71
C ASN A 696 9.06 3.48 -5.20
N ARG A 697 9.38 2.26 -5.61
CA ARG A 697 9.72 1.94 -6.99
C ARG A 697 8.50 1.83 -7.90
N PRO A 698 7.42 1.10 -7.54
CA PRO A 698 6.23 1.03 -8.38
C PRO A 698 5.60 2.38 -8.65
N ALA A 699 5.60 3.31 -7.69
CA ALA A 699 5.07 4.65 -7.89
C ALA A 699 5.81 5.41 -9.00
N ILE A 700 7.13 5.33 -9.04
CA ILE A 700 7.93 5.94 -10.12
C ILE A 700 7.56 5.32 -11.48
N GLU A 701 7.42 3.98 -11.54
CA GLU A 701 7.00 3.30 -12.77
C GLU A 701 5.61 3.76 -13.23
N TYR A 702 4.65 3.92 -12.30
CA TYR A 702 3.32 4.47 -12.63
C TYR A 702 3.37 5.93 -13.08
N ILE A 703 4.18 6.77 -12.46
CA ILE A 703 4.36 8.18 -12.86
C ILE A 703 4.94 8.28 -14.29
N GLU A 704 5.89 7.42 -14.65
CA GLU A 704 6.40 7.33 -16.03
C GLU A 704 5.28 6.94 -17.01
N LEU A 705 4.42 5.99 -16.63
CA LEU A 705 3.26 5.59 -17.43
C LEU A 705 2.21 6.71 -17.55
N PHE A 706 1.98 7.50 -16.49
CA PHE A 706 1.09 8.67 -16.54
C PHE A 706 1.62 9.71 -17.52
N HIS A 707 2.91 9.98 -17.52
CA HIS A 707 3.52 10.89 -18.50
C HIS A 707 3.44 10.35 -19.92
N ALA A 708 3.68 9.06 -20.13
CA ALA A 708 3.55 8.42 -21.43
C ALA A 708 2.10 8.49 -21.97
N ALA A 709 1.11 8.26 -21.09
CA ALA A 709 -0.31 8.37 -21.45
C ALA A 709 -0.69 9.78 -21.89
N ARG A 710 -0.14 10.83 -21.26
CA ARG A 710 -0.41 12.23 -21.65
C ARG A 710 0.14 12.60 -23.03
N LYS A 711 1.11 11.88 -23.53
CA LYS A 711 1.68 12.06 -24.88
C LYS A 711 0.89 11.29 -25.95
N ALA A 712 0.14 10.23 -25.56
CA ALA A 712 -0.68 9.42 -26.45
C ALA A 712 -2.01 10.14 -26.75
#